data_e8dca0486c2c35c43cbd7a9671ab4efc
#
_entry.id   e8dca0486c2c35c43cbd7a9671ab4efc
#
_cell.length_a   1.000
_cell.length_b   1.000
_cell.length_c   1.000
_cell.angle_alpha   90.00
_cell.angle_beta   90.00
_cell.angle_gamma   90.00
#
_symmetry.space_group_name_H-M   'P 1'
#
loop_
_entity.id
_entity.type
_entity.pdbx_description
1 polymer ?
#
loop_
_entity_poly.entity_id
_entity_poly.type
_entity_poly.pdbx_seq_one_letter_code
_entity_poly.pdbx_strand_id
1 'polypeptide(L)'
;MATATTVIALSLTGVSTASAADRDSFAGSVPKWATAANDAGVTAPDQTVEGEIYLPLRDQAGAEALATAASTPGARGYRKFLQPQAWIQHFSPTKADSDAVVASLTARGLTISAVPASRQYVVFRGTAAQLGALFATTLHDYNYSGRVLSAPSSAPSVPAALTGKVSGMSLDQARFLTHPDSIKQGDLPASGAEALSRQAPTPSAITAKCSNYTGEHTVTAPVAYGQTTFDTFNCGYVPSQLRSAYGVDSLAKSGVNGAGQTVAIIDAYASPSIVKDVNTYSAALGEPGLTAANYSQIVPTPAQFVDQAACGYPSGWQGEQTLDVEAVHGIATGAKILYVGGTNCGGGLDVAMSKILDNKLANIVSNSYGNLGEAVPNDVLKGAQNLHIQAAGEGIGLYFSSGDSGDEVANLGYASPDFPASSPYVTSVGGTSLGITQAGKIAYETGWGSAGDKINPAGTAYLSPLPGNFFGGAGGGASAVFAAPAYQQGVVPTSLSHGFRVSPDIAALADPYTGFSVGIRPIIDDVTLAVGDFTRETYGGTSLASPLTAAQIAIVQQATRTSIGFANPTLYGLDRILPSSFRDVQPQNPTKALVYTSARSGNSYLISLDQDTTLKTTRQYDAVTGIGGVSFELLSLLAAGRH
;
A
#
# COMPACT_ATOMS: atom_id res chain seq x y z
N MET A 1 88.04 7.77 24.40
CA MET A 1 87.13 7.51 23.27
C MET A 1 85.76 7.28 23.87
N ALA A 2 84.89 8.29 23.80
CA ALA A 2 83.56 8.20 24.32
C ALA A 2 82.58 8.16 23.11
N THR A 3 81.86 7.08 23.00
CA THR A 3 80.81 6.89 21.95
C THR A 3 79.51 7.48 22.42
N ALA A 4 79.05 8.48 21.70
CA ALA A 4 77.72 9.09 21.92
C ALA A 4 76.63 8.28 21.20
N THR A 5 75.65 7.81 21.93
CA THR A 5 74.49 7.12 21.39
C THR A 5 73.31 8.15 21.21
N THR A 6 72.97 8.40 19.97
CA THR A 6 71.86 9.30 19.62
C THR A 6 70.52 8.54 19.70
N VAL A 7 69.64 8.96 20.58
CA VAL A 7 68.23 8.45 20.69
C VAL A 7 67.38 9.28 19.76
N ILE A 8 66.76 8.63 18.73
CA ILE A 8 65.78 9.22 17.86
C ILE A 8 64.42 9.01 18.53
N ALA A 9 63.80 10.10 18.98
CA ALA A 9 62.40 10.08 19.45
C ALA A 9 61.45 10.10 18.25
N LEU A 10 60.71 8.99 18.03
CA LEU A 10 59.58 8.94 17.11
C LEU A 10 58.41 9.64 17.79
N SER A 11 58.01 10.78 17.25
CA SER A 11 56.74 11.44 17.60
C SER A 11 55.58 10.68 16.97
N LEU A 12 54.81 9.91 17.77
CA LEU A 12 53.51 9.42 17.38
C LEU A 12 52.55 10.64 17.30
N THR A 13 52.16 11.01 16.09
CA THR A 13 51.03 11.88 15.87
C THR A 13 49.77 11.11 16.29
N GLY A 14 49.19 11.49 17.42
CA GLY A 14 47.94 10.94 17.90
C GLY A 14 46.83 11.23 16.91
N VAL A 15 46.24 10.19 16.37
CA VAL A 15 44.95 10.27 15.69
C VAL A 15 43.95 10.64 16.78
N SER A 16 43.50 11.89 16.78
CA SER A 16 42.43 12.36 17.64
C SER A 16 41.18 11.54 17.35
N THR A 17 40.83 10.64 18.25
CA THR A 17 39.50 10.01 18.27
C THR A 17 38.52 11.12 18.62
N ALA A 18 37.69 11.55 17.64
CA ALA A 18 36.58 12.47 17.89
C ALA A 18 35.74 11.90 19.05
N SER A 19 35.55 12.71 20.08
CA SER A 19 34.78 12.34 21.28
C SER A 19 33.34 11.97 20.89
N ALA A 20 32.77 10.95 21.53
CA ALA A 20 31.38 10.54 21.37
C ALA A 20 30.38 11.67 21.74
N ALA A 21 30.86 12.75 22.35
CA ALA A 21 30.06 13.91 22.77
C ALA A 21 29.62 14.85 21.63
N ASP A 22 30.14 14.67 20.40
CA ASP A 22 29.87 15.59 19.26
C ASP A 22 29.03 14.94 18.14
N ARG A 23 28.20 13.94 18.44
CA ARG A 23 27.38 13.24 17.44
C ARG A 23 25.91 13.33 17.79
N ASP A 24 25.07 13.67 16.81
CA ASP A 24 23.61 13.55 16.93
C ASP A 24 23.19 12.09 16.84
N SER A 25 22.40 11.63 17.82
CA SER A 25 21.93 10.26 17.91
C SER A 25 20.43 10.15 17.62
N PHE A 26 20.04 9.09 16.88
CA PHE A 26 18.67 8.86 16.38
C PHE A 26 18.11 7.55 16.95
N ALA A 27 17.62 7.61 18.18
CA ALA A 27 16.97 6.45 18.82
C ALA A 27 15.70 6.00 18.08
N GLY A 28 14.97 6.92 17.44
CA GLY A 28 13.80 6.63 16.61
C GLY A 28 14.12 5.92 15.29
N SER A 29 15.40 5.75 14.94
CA SER A 29 15.86 5.01 13.76
C SER A 29 16.16 3.53 14.06
N VAL A 30 15.89 3.04 15.28
CA VAL A 30 15.98 1.62 15.63
C VAL A 30 14.57 1.02 15.61
N PRO A 31 14.31 -0.06 14.85
CA PRO A 31 13.02 -0.71 14.83
C PRO A 31 12.66 -1.30 16.20
N LYS A 32 11.39 -1.25 16.58
CA LYS A 32 10.90 -1.81 17.86
C LYS A 32 11.12 -3.33 17.98
N TRP A 33 11.17 -4.04 16.86
CA TRP A 33 11.41 -5.48 16.80
C TRP A 33 12.91 -5.86 16.92
N ALA A 34 13.84 -4.92 16.81
CA ALA A 34 15.28 -5.15 16.99
C ALA A 34 15.60 -5.29 18.49
N THR A 35 15.22 -6.41 19.07
CA THR A 35 15.37 -6.73 20.50
C THR A 35 16.33 -7.89 20.70
N ALA A 36 16.89 -8.03 21.92
CA ALA A 36 17.76 -9.14 22.26
C ALA A 36 17.10 -10.53 22.09
N ALA A 37 15.77 -10.61 22.21
CA ALA A 37 15.04 -11.86 22.00
C ALA A 37 14.99 -12.30 20.53
N ASN A 38 15.07 -11.35 19.60
CA ASN A 38 15.01 -11.59 18.17
C ASN A 38 16.42 -11.63 17.52
N ASP A 39 17.47 -11.28 18.26
CA ASP A 39 18.84 -11.14 17.76
C ASP A 39 19.40 -12.50 17.29
N ALA A 40 19.80 -12.57 16.03
CA ALA A 40 20.42 -13.72 15.39
C ALA A 40 21.95 -13.55 15.19
N GLY A 41 22.51 -12.44 15.65
CA GLY A 41 23.94 -12.14 15.60
C GLY A 41 24.30 -10.97 14.70
N VAL A 42 25.60 -10.68 14.61
CA VAL A 42 26.11 -9.56 13.82
C VAL A 42 25.93 -9.83 12.33
N THR A 43 25.37 -8.85 11.61
CA THR A 43 25.25 -8.90 10.14
C THR A 43 26.62 -9.04 9.49
N ALA A 44 26.74 -9.87 8.45
CA ALA A 44 27.98 -10.08 7.73
C ALA A 44 28.58 -8.74 7.28
N PRO A 45 29.87 -8.47 7.57
CA PRO A 45 30.46 -7.14 7.40
C PRO A 45 30.49 -6.65 5.93
N ASP A 46 30.50 -7.57 4.98
CA ASP A 46 30.48 -7.34 3.54
C ASP A 46 29.07 -7.35 2.92
N GLN A 47 28.04 -7.66 3.71
CA GLN A 47 26.65 -7.59 3.25
C GLN A 47 26.30 -6.17 2.82
N THR A 48 25.80 -6.02 1.60
CA THR A 48 25.31 -4.73 1.09
C THR A 48 23.95 -4.43 1.69
N VAL A 49 23.82 -3.24 2.26
CA VAL A 49 22.58 -2.72 2.84
C VAL A 49 22.23 -1.41 2.12
N GLU A 50 20.97 -1.25 1.74
CA GLU A 50 20.43 0.03 1.34
C GLU A 50 20.08 0.83 2.59
N GLY A 51 20.44 2.10 2.59
CA GLY A 51 20.06 3.03 3.65
C GLY A 51 19.43 4.28 3.06
N GLU A 52 18.68 4.98 3.90
CA GLU A 52 18.08 6.25 3.56
C GLU A 52 18.24 7.23 4.72
N ILE A 53 18.72 8.43 4.42
CA ILE A 53 18.79 9.54 5.37
C ILE A 53 17.72 10.55 5.03
N TYR A 54 16.89 10.92 6.00
CA TYR A 54 15.87 11.96 5.90
C TYR A 54 16.43 13.31 6.35
N LEU A 55 16.14 14.36 5.60
CA LEU A 55 16.49 15.73 5.94
C LEU A 55 15.23 16.48 6.37
N PRO A 56 15.31 17.32 7.43
CA PRO A 56 14.15 18.03 7.93
C PRO A 56 13.65 19.08 6.94
N LEU A 57 12.34 19.25 6.84
CA LEU A 57 11.77 20.43 6.19
C LEU A 57 12.23 21.70 6.94
N ARG A 58 12.51 22.79 6.21
CA ARG A 58 12.97 24.06 6.81
C ARG A 58 11.93 24.71 7.71
N ASP A 59 10.65 24.45 7.44
CA ASP A 59 9.50 24.90 8.21
C ASP A 59 8.43 23.80 8.21
N GLN A 60 8.58 22.81 9.09
CA GLN A 60 7.67 21.69 9.21
C GLN A 60 6.24 22.15 9.51
N ALA A 61 6.09 23.04 10.51
CA ALA A 61 4.77 23.51 10.94
C ALA A 61 4.07 24.34 9.86
N GLY A 62 4.82 25.16 9.12
CA GLY A 62 4.30 25.92 7.97
C GLY A 62 3.88 25.01 6.82
N ALA A 63 4.63 23.94 6.53
CA ALA A 63 4.29 22.95 5.52
C ALA A 63 2.98 22.21 5.85
N GLU A 64 2.85 21.73 7.07
CA GLU A 64 1.64 21.06 7.58
C GLU A 64 0.42 21.99 7.59
N ALA A 65 0.61 23.25 8.04
CA ALA A 65 -0.45 24.25 8.04
C ALA A 65 -0.93 24.57 6.61
N LEU A 66 0.00 24.69 5.65
CA LEU A 66 -0.32 24.91 4.24
C LEU A 66 -1.08 23.72 3.66
N ALA A 67 -0.56 22.50 3.83
CA ALA A 67 -1.19 21.27 3.34
C ALA A 67 -2.62 21.13 3.88
N THR A 68 -2.80 21.35 5.18
CA THR A 68 -4.11 21.33 5.85
C THR A 68 -5.05 22.41 5.32
N ALA A 69 -4.60 23.66 5.23
CA ALA A 69 -5.43 24.77 4.77
C ALA A 69 -5.81 24.64 3.29
N ALA A 70 -4.89 24.13 2.45
CA ALA A 70 -5.15 23.93 1.03
C ALA A 70 -6.17 22.80 0.77
N SER A 71 -6.28 21.82 1.68
CA SER A 71 -7.16 20.67 1.55
C SER A 71 -8.50 20.82 2.27
N THR A 72 -8.65 21.79 3.19
CA THR A 72 -9.85 21.95 4.02
C THR A 72 -10.87 22.90 3.39
N PRO A 73 -12.08 22.41 3.01
CA PRO A 73 -13.16 23.25 2.51
C PRO A 73 -13.50 24.39 3.49
N GLY A 74 -13.69 25.60 2.95
CA GLY A 74 -13.97 26.80 3.75
C GLY A 74 -12.76 27.47 4.39
N ALA A 75 -11.60 26.85 4.41
CA ALA A 75 -10.37 27.50 4.86
C ALA A 75 -9.92 28.60 3.89
N ARG A 76 -9.32 29.68 4.41
CA ARG A 76 -8.81 30.82 3.58
C ARG A 76 -7.81 30.38 2.50
N GLY A 77 -7.10 29.27 2.72
CA GLY A 77 -6.12 28.67 1.82
C GLY A 77 -6.70 27.58 0.89
N TYR A 78 -7.99 27.28 0.97
CA TYR A 78 -8.57 26.16 0.25
C TYR A 78 -8.25 26.17 -1.25
N ARG A 79 -7.75 25.05 -1.75
CA ARG A 79 -7.28 24.87 -3.15
C ARG A 79 -6.15 25.79 -3.62
N LYS A 80 -5.44 26.46 -2.69
CA LYS A 80 -4.26 27.25 -3.02
C LYS A 80 -3.00 26.41 -2.95
N PHE A 81 -2.91 25.45 -3.86
CA PHE A 81 -1.79 24.52 -3.95
C PHE A 81 -0.54 25.19 -4.51
N LEU A 82 0.62 24.78 -3.99
CA LEU A 82 1.91 25.22 -4.52
C LEU A 82 2.30 24.43 -5.79
N GLN A 83 3.10 25.06 -6.64
CA GLN A 83 3.83 24.35 -7.67
C GLN A 83 5.09 23.71 -7.04
N PRO A 84 5.63 22.61 -7.60
CA PRO A 84 6.79 21.92 -7.03
C PRO A 84 7.99 22.83 -6.75
N GLN A 85 8.32 23.73 -7.67
CA GLN A 85 9.42 24.68 -7.49
C GLN A 85 9.19 25.62 -6.30
N ALA A 86 7.94 26.08 -6.09
CA ALA A 86 7.58 26.90 -4.95
C ALA A 86 7.64 26.10 -3.64
N TRP A 87 7.17 24.83 -3.64
CA TRP A 87 7.34 23.93 -2.50
C TRP A 87 8.82 23.77 -2.14
N ILE A 88 9.66 23.42 -3.13
CA ILE A 88 11.10 23.23 -2.96
C ILE A 88 11.76 24.49 -2.40
N GLN A 89 11.36 25.65 -2.91
CA GLN A 89 11.91 26.95 -2.48
C GLN A 89 11.52 27.28 -1.04
N HIS A 90 10.30 26.95 -0.61
CA HIS A 90 9.79 27.33 0.71
C HIS A 90 10.15 26.31 1.80
N PHE A 91 9.99 25.03 1.55
CA PHE A 91 9.98 24.02 2.60
C PHE A 91 11.11 22.99 2.52
N SER A 92 11.60 22.67 1.32
CA SER A 92 12.61 21.61 1.18
C SER A 92 13.94 21.99 1.83
N PRO A 93 14.74 21.01 2.28
CA PRO A 93 16.09 21.21 2.78
C PRO A 93 16.94 22.02 1.80
N THR A 94 17.92 22.77 2.29
CA THR A 94 18.79 23.55 1.41
C THR A 94 19.68 22.62 0.56
N LYS A 95 20.10 23.11 -0.60
CA LYS A 95 21.06 22.38 -1.42
C LYS A 95 22.36 22.13 -0.66
N ALA A 96 22.81 23.11 0.14
CA ALA A 96 24.04 22.98 0.93
C ALA A 96 23.94 21.86 1.98
N ASP A 97 22.78 21.67 2.63
CA ASP A 97 22.59 20.59 3.60
C ASP A 97 22.57 19.23 2.92
N SER A 98 21.86 19.09 1.81
CA SER A 98 21.84 17.87 1.00
C SER A 98 23.25 17.53 0.45
N ASP A 99 23.97 18.51 -0.09
CA ASP A 99 25.35 18.32 -0.58
C ASP A 99 26.29 17.88 0.54
N ALA A 100 26.13 18.41 1.76
CA ALA A 100 26.94 18.02 2.93
C ALA A 100 26.67 16.56 3.33
N VAL A 101 25.40 16.12 3.30
CA VAL A 101 25.05 14.70 3.54
C VAL A 101 25.67 13.81 2.47
N VAL A 102 25.46 14.14 1.18
CA VAL A 102 26.04 13.37 0.06
C VAL A 102 27.58 13.28 0.15
N ALA A 103 28.25 14.40 0.43
CA ALA A 103 29.70 14.42 0.58
C ALA A 103 30.18 13.55 1.75
N SER A 104 29.48 13.56 2.88
CA SER A 104 29.81 12.73 4.04
C SER A 104 29.68 11.23 3.73
N LEU A 105 28.62 10.82 3.02
CA LEU A 105 28.40 9.44 2.61
C LEU A 105 29.47 8.98 1.61
N THR A 106 29.72 9.78 0.57
CA THR A 106 30.66 9.48 -0.50
C THR A 106 32.11 9.40 0.03
N ALA A 107 32.49 10.27 0.98
CA ALA A 107 33.82 10.25 1.61
C ALA A 107 34.10 8.94 2.39
N ARG A 108 33.07 8.15 2.71
CA ARG A 108 33.17 6.84 3.36
C ARG A 108 32.98 5.68 2.39
N GLY A 109 32.98 5.97 1.08
CA GLY A 109 32.88 4.95 0.03
C GLY A 109 31.46 4.40 -0.17
N LEU A 110 30.43 5.09 0.33
CA LEU A 110 29.04 4.72 0.08
C LEU A 110 28.62 5.20 -1.32
N THR A 111 27.78 4.42 -1.99
CA THR A 111 27.24 4.75 -3.31
C THR A 111 25.90 5.44 -3.14
N ILE A 112 25.74 6.63 -3.70
CA ILE A 112 24.46 7.35 -3.71
C ILE A 112 23.59 6.76 -4.81
N SER A 113 22.42 6.27 -4.44
CA SER A 113 21.42 5.70 -5.37
C SER A 113 20.44 6.76 -5.87
N ALA A 114 19.98 7.67 -5.00
CA ALA A 114 19.06 8.74 -5.38
C ALA A 114 19.13 9.93 -4.43
N VAL A 115 18.90 11.12 -5.00
CA VAL A 115 18.59 12.37 -4.30
C VAL A 115 17.46 13.04 -5.07
N PRO A 116 16.23 13.17 -4.53
CA PRO A 116 15.14 13.85 -5.22
C PRO A 116 15.39 15.35 -5.36
N ALA A 117 14.69 16.02 -6.28
CA ALA A 117 14.82 17.46 -6.43
C ALA A 117 14.32 18.20 -5.17
N SER A 118 13.37 17.64 -4.44
CA SER A 118 12.92 18.12 -3.13
C SER A 118 13.95 17.94 -2.01
N ARG A 119 14.99 17.12 -2.20
CA ARG A 119 16.09 16.91 -1.24
C ARG A 119 15.65 16.45 0.15
N GLN A 120 14.47 15.87 0.28
CA GLN A 120 13.92 15.44 1.58
C GLN A 120 14.64 14.20 2.13
N TYR A 121 15.31 13.45 1.25
CA TYR A 121 16.09 12.27 1.63
C TYR A 121 17.24 12.02 0.66
N VAL A 122 18.14 11.12 1.08
CA VAL A 122 19.23 10.57 0.26
C VAL A 122 19.22 9.06 0.40
N VAL A 123 19.01 8.34 -0.70
CA VAL A 123 19.14 6.87 -0.76
C VAL A 123 20.57 6.52 -1.12
N PHE A 124 21.14 5.57 -0.40
CA PHE A 124 22.53 5.14 -0.61
C PHE A 124 22.69 3.64 -0.33
N ARG A 125 23.81 3.08 -0.77
CA ARG A 125 24.19 1.70 -0.52
C ARG A 125 25.61 1.61 -0.01
N GLY A 126 25.85 0.66 0.91
CA GLY A 126 27.17 0.35 1.44
C GLY A 126 27.18 -0.99 2.13
N THR A 127 28.35 -1.44 2.55
CA THR A 127 28.46 -2.66 3.36
C THR A 127 28.06 -2.39 4.81
N ALA A 128 27.60 -3.42 5.52
CA ALA A 128 27.28 -3.33 6.96
C ALA A 128 28.44 -2.73 7.77
N ALA A 129 29.67 -3.09 7.44
CA ALA A 129 30.87 -2.51 8.08
C ALA A 129 31.04 -1.02 7.80
N GLN A 130 30.80 -0.55 6.57
CA GLN A 130 30.87 0.88 6.22
C GLN A 130 29.80 1.69 6.96
N LEU A 131 28.56 1.17 6.98
CA LEU A 131 27.43 1.80 7.67
C LEU A 131 27.69 1.87 9.19
N GLY A 132 28.13 0.76 9.79
CA GLY A 132 28.47 0.71 11.21
C GLY A 132 29.55 1.73 11.59
N ALA A 133 30.61 1.84 10.79
CA ALA A 133 31.70 2.79 11.02
C ALA A 133 31.24 4.26 10.87
N LEU A 134 30.39 4.57 9.88
CA LEU A 134 29.90 5.93 9.66
C LEU A 134 28.91 6.36 10.73
N PHE A 135 27.94 5.50 11.05
CA PHE A 135 26.81 5.83 11.92
C PHE A 135 27.02 5.43 13.39
N ALA A 136 28.22 4.94 13.75
CA ALA A 136 28.63 4.54 15.10
C ALA A 136 27.63 3.54 15.75
N THR A 137 27.22 2.55 14.98
CA THR A 137 26.36 1.45 15.42
C THR A 137 26.88 0.13 14.85
N THR A 138 26.33 -0.99 15.28
CA THR A 138 26.56 -2.30 14.64
C THR A 138 25.25 -2.78 14.06
N LEU A 139 25.25 -3.31 12.84
CA LEU A 139 24.10 -3.97 12.28
C LEU A 139 24.07 -5.42 12.77
N HIS A 140 22.91 -5.86 13.23
CA HIS A 140 22.62 -7.24 13.60
C HIS A 140 21.48 -7.76 12.74
N ASP A 141 21.46 -9.06 12.53
CA ASP A 141 20.35 -9.78 11.93
C ASP A 141 19.36 -10.16 13.03
N TYR A 142 18.08 -10.01 12.76
CA TYR A 142 16.98 -10.28 13.68
C TYR A 142 15.94 -11.18 13.04
N ASN A 143 15.42 -12.13 13.80
CA ASN A 143 14.29 -12.95 13.39
C ASN A 143 12.99 -12.15 13.62
N TYR A 144 12.30 -11.76 12.57
CA TYR A 144 11.06 -11.00 12.65
C TYR A 144 10.09 -11.40 11.54
N SER A 145 8.85 -11.70 11.92
CA SER A 145 7.77 -12.09 10.98
C SER A 145 8.18 -13.17 9.98
N GLY A 146 8.86 -14.24 10.47
CA GLY A 146 9.30 -15.37 9.65
C GLY A 146 10.48 -15.07 8.71
N ARG A 147 11.10 -13.88 8.81
CA ARG A 147 12.24 -13.43 8.01
C ARG A 147 13.43 -13.08 8.89
N VAL A 148 14.62 -13.06 8.30
CA VAL A 148 15.83 -12.52 8.91
C VAL A 148 16.06 -11.14 8.31
N LEU A 149 16.07 -10.10 9.14
CA LEU A 149 16.21 -8.70 8.73
C LEU A 149 17.36 -8.04 9.47
N SER A 150 18.22 -7.32 8.76
CA SER A 150 19.28 -6.53 9.39
C SER A 150 18.73 -5.21 9.91
N ALA A 151 19.21 -4.78 11.10
CA ALA A 151 18.90 -3.49 11.70
C ALA A 151 20.00 -3.02 12.65
N PRO A 152 20.07 -1.71 12.97
CA PRO A 152 20.97 -1.19 13.99
C PRO A 152 20.69 -1.81 15.36
N SER A 153 21.72 -2.29 16.05
CA SER A 153 21.63 -2.82 17.42
C SER A 153 21.62 -1.73 18.49
N SER A 154 21.92 -0.49 18.12
CA SER A 154 21.92 0.70 18.98
C SER A 154 21.56 1.93 18.15
N ALA A 155 21.15 3.01 18.83
CA ALA A 155 20.83 4.26 18.15
C ALA A 155 21.97 4.73 17.24
N PRO A 156 21.77 4.78 15.91
CA PRO A 156 22.77 5.32 15.01
C PRO A 156 22.98 6.80 15.23
N SER A 157 24.12 7.32 14.84
CA SER A 157 24.46 8.74 15.01
C SER A 157 25.22 9.29 13.82
N VAL A 158 25.10 10.59 13.58
CA VAL A 158 25.81 11.28 12.51
C VAL A 158 26.97 12.13 13.06
N PRO A 159 28.05 12.34 12.27
CA PRO A 159 29.14 13.25 12.65
C PRO A 159 28.63 14.69 12.90
N ALA A 160 29.34 15.45 13.75
CA ALA A 160 29.03 16.84 14.08
C ALA A 160 28.78 17.77 12.86
N ALA A 161 29.46 17.51 11.74
CA ALA A 161 29.25 18.27 10.49
C ALA A 161 27.84 18.14 9.89
N LEU A 162 27.08 17.11 10.31
CA LEU A 162 25.71 16.84 9.89
C LEU A 162 24.67 17.15 10.96
N THR A 163 25.06 17.68 12.12
CA THR A 163 24.16 18.11 13.19
C THR A 163 23.13 19.09 12.64
N GLY A 164 21.85 18.81 12.92
CA GLY A 164 20.70 19.60 12.48
C GLY A 164 20.37 19.49 10.98
N LYS A 165 21.13 18.70 10.19
CA LYS A 165 20.86 18.45 8.76
C LYS A 165 20.13 17.13 8.51
N VAL A 166 20.06 16.26 9.50
CA VAL A 166 19.41 14.96 9.46
C VAL A 166 18.29 14.93 10.48
N SER A 167 17.13 14.39 10.11
CA SER A 167 15.98 14.20 11.00
C SER A 167 15.75 12.73 11.39
N GLY A 168 16.40 11.80 10.70
CA GLY A 168 16.31 10.37 10.94
C GLY A 168 16.95 9.59 9.81
N MET A 169 17.00 8.27 9.97
CA MET A 169 17.55 7.39 8.94
C MET A 169 16.95 5.98 9.01
N SER A 170 16.91 5.32 7.87
CA SER A 170 16.69 3.88 7.75
C SER A 170 18.04 3.22 7.45
N LEU A 171 18.50 2.37 8.34
CA LEU A 171 19.67 1.48 8.15
C LEU A 171 19.23 0.02 8.33
N ASP A 172 17.93 -0.20 8.27
CA ASP A 172 17.28 -1.47 8.52
C ASP A 172 16.57 -1.97 7.25
N GLN A 173 16.24 -3.25 7.27
CA GLN A 173 15.51 -3.90 6.17
C GLN A 173 13.99 -3.97 6.39
N ALA A 174 13.43 -3.25 7.39
CA ALA A 174 11.98 -3.24 7.63
C ALA A 174 11.19 -2.75 6.42
N ARG A 175 11.77 -1.86 5.61
CA ARG A 175 11.14 -1.38 4.38
C ARG A 175 10.95 -2.47 3.32
N PHE A 176 11.74 -3.54 3.36
CA PHE A 176 11.56 -4.72 2.50
C PHE A 176 10.45 -5.68 2.99
N LEU A 177 9.76 -5.32 4.08
CA LEU A 177 8.48 -5.92 4.44
C LEU A 177 7.32 -5.32 3.63
N THR A 178 7.56 -4.25 2.88
CA THR A 178 6.58 -3.69 1.94
C THR A 178 6.28 -4.70 0.85
N HIS A 179 5.02 -4.97 0.66
CA HIS A 179 4.49 -5.97 -0.26
C HIS A 179 3.24 -5.42 -0.99
N PRO A 180 2.89 -5.97 -2.15
CA PRO A 180 1.63 -5.67 -2.78
C PRO A 180 0.47 -6.18 -1.91
N ASP A 181 -0.58 -5.37 -1.78
CA ASP A 181 -1.79 -5.69 -1.04
C ASP A 181 -2.83 -6.30 -1.99
N SER A 182 -2.44 -7.36 -2.73
CA SER A 182 -3.35 -8.10 -3.61
C SER A 182 -3.36 -9.59 -3.30
N ILE A 183 -4.55 -10.16 -3.35
CA ILE A 183 -4.78 -11.59 -3.13
C ILE A 183 -5.39 -12.20 -4.39
N LYS A 184 -4.69 -13.19 -4.96
CA LYS A 184 -5.24 -14.01 -6.01
C LYS A 184 -6.23 -15.01 -5.44
N GLN A 185 -7.41 -15.12 -6.04
CA GLN A 185 -8.40 -16.11 -5.66
C GLN A 185 -7.84 -17.51 -5.73
N GLY A 186 -8.02 -18.28 -4.67
CA GLY A 186 -7.54 -19.66 -4.58
C GLY A 186 -6.25 -19.85 -3.80
N ASP A 187 -5.58 -18.80 -3.39
CA ASP A 187 -4.38 -18.82 -2.56
C ASP A 187 -4.74 -18.84 -1.06
N LEU A 188 -5.60 -19.80 -0.67
CA LEU A 188 -5.87 -20.05 0.76
C LEU A 188 -4.58 -20.54 1.42
N PRO A 189 -4.14 -19.92 2.51
CA PRO A 189 -3.02 -20.45 3.29
C PRO A 189 -3.40 -21.86 3.78
N ALA A 190 -2.52 -22.83 3.51
CA ALA A 190 -2.70 -24.17 4.05
C ALA A 190 -2.67 -24.05 5.58
N SER A 191 -3.69 -24.58 6.27
CA SER A 191 -3.61 -24.74 7.72
C SER A 191 -2.36 -25.56 8.07
N GLY A 192 -1.70 -25.28 9.19
CA GLY A 192 -0.43 -25.92 9.55
C GLY A 192 -0.47 -27.46 9.52
N ALA A 193 -1.65 -28.08 9.68
CA ALA A 193 -1.87 -29.52 9.55
C ALA A 193 -1.93 -29.99 8.07
N GLU A 194 -2.45 -29.18 7.15
CA GLU A 194 -2.52 -29.50 5.71
C GLU A 194 -1.18 -29.33 5.00
N ALA A 195 -0.37 -28.35 5.41
CA ALA A 195 0.98 -28.12 4.88
C ALA A 195 1.92 -29.33 5.12
N LEU A 196 1.65 -30.15 6.15
CA LEU A 196 2.42 -31.34 6.51
C LEU A 196 1.88 -32.64 5.86
N SER A 197 0.66 -32.60 5.28
CA SER A 197 0.05 -33.79 4.69
C SER A 197 0.54 -34.01 3.25
N ARG A 198 1.34 -35.05 3.03
CA ARG A 198 1.75 -35.51 1.68
C ARG A 198 0.68 -36.38 1.00
N GLN A 199 -0.51 -36.46 1.55
CA GLN A 199 -1.58 -37.29 1.00
C GLN A 199 -2.29 -36.55 -0.14
N ALA A 200 -2.47 -37.23 -1.27
CA ALA A 200 -3.25 -36.66 -2.38
C ALA A 200 -4.65 -36.26 -1.87
N PRO A 201 -5.12 -35.05 -2.16
CA PRO A 201 -6.42 -34.59 -1.69
C PRO A 201 -7.53 -35.48 -2.25
N THR A 202 -8.47 -35.90 -1.38
CA THR A 202 -9.70 -36.52 -1.84
C THR A 202 -10.67 -35.39 -2.22
N PRO A 203 -11.10 -35.29 -3.50
CA PRO A 203 -12.03 -34.27 -3.91
C PRO A 203 -13.30 -34.28 -3.08
N SER A 204 -13.86 -33.08 -2.80
CA SER A 204 -15.14 -32.96 -2.11
C SER A 204 -16.29 -33.47 -2.99
N ALA A 205 -17.31 -34.10 -2.36
CA ALA A 205 -18.57 -34.42 -3.04
C ALA A 205 -19.33 -33.19 -3.50
N ILE A 206 -19.05 -32.01 -2.91
CA ILE A 206 -19.59 -30.72 -3.32
C ILE A 206 -18.55 -30.06 -4.26
N THR A 207 -19.01 -29.64 -5.43
CA THR A 207 -18.19 -28.88 -6.39
C THR A 207 -18.94 -27.61 -6.79
N ALA A 208 -18.39 -26.48 -6.44
CA ALA A 208 -18.90 -25.15 -6.83
C ALA A 208 -18.25 -24.73 -8.16
N LYS A 209 -19.08 -24.25 -9.09
CA LYS A 209 -18.62 -23.50 -10.27
C LYS A 209 -18.64 -22.03 -9.93
N CYS A 210 -17.69 -21.25 -10.45
CA CYS A 210 -17.74 -19.80 -10.26
C CYS A 210 -18.97 -19.18 -10.94
N SER A 211 -19.45 -18.07 -10.41
CA SER A 211 -20.59 -17.29 -10.89
C SER A 211 -20.13 -15.99 -11.53
N ASN A 212 -20.77 -15.56 -12.62
CA ASN A 212 -20.53 -14.26 -13.23
C ASN A 212 -21.32 -13.13 -12.51
N TYR A 213 -22.37 -13.49 -11.77
CA TYR A 213 -23.17 -12.58 -10.95
C TYR A 213 -23.76 -13.33 -9.76
N THR A 214 -24.07 -12.62 -8.70
CA THR A 214 -24.66 -13.20 -7.47
C THR A 214 -25.96 -13.92 -7.78
N GLY A 215 -26.07 -15.19 -7.34
CA GLY A 215 -27.23 -16.05 -7.55
C GLY A 215 -27.26 -16.79 -8.89
N GLU A 216 -26.23 -16.70 -9.74
CA GLU A 216 -26.17 -17.48 -10.99
C GLU A 216 -26.05 -18.99 -10.70
N HIS A 217 -25.16 -19.34 -9.79
CA HIS A 217 -24.98 -20.71 -9.33
C HIS A 217 -25.11 -20.79 -7.82
N THR A 218 -25.77 -21.84 -7.36
CA THR A 218 -25.90 -22.16 -5.94
C THR A 218 -25.55 -23.61 -5.71
N VAL A 219 -25.11 -23.95 -4.50
CA VAL A 219 -24.85 -25.32 -4.07
C VAL A 219 -25.49 -25.59 -2.71
N THR A 220 -25.85 -26.84 -2.46
CA THR A 220 -26.26 -27.30 -1.14
C THR A 220 -25.03 -27.76 -0.37
N ALA A 221 -24.84 -27.18 0.83
CA ALA A 221 -23.73 -27.50 1.73
C ALA A 221 -24.27 -27.75 3.15
N PRO A 222 -23.45 -28.21 4.10
CA PRO A 222 -23.88 -28.35 5.49
C PRO A 222 -24.44 -27.05 6.05
N VAL A 223 -25.34 -27.17 7.04
CA VAL A 223 -26.01 -25.99 7.64
C VAL A 223 -24.97 -25.01 8.19
N ALA A 224 -25.03 -23.74 7.73
CA ALA A 224 -24.29 -22.62 8.29
C ALA A 224 -25.19 -21.38 8.32
N TYR A 225 -25.15 -20.60 9.38
CA TYR A 225 -25.95 -19.34 9.51
C TYR A 225 -27.44 -19.52 9.25
N GLY A 226 -27.98 -20.71 9.59
CA GLY A 226 -29.39 -21.06 9.37
C GLY A 226 -29.76 -21.41 7.92
N GLN A 227 -28.78 -21.55 7.03
CA GLN A 227 -28.97 -21.83 5.60
C GLN A 227 -28.29 -23.15 5.20
N THR A 228 -28.76 -23.77 4.11
CA THR A 228 -28.17 -24.96 3.48
C THR A 228 -27.87 -24.74 2.00
N THR A 229 -28.34 -23.65 1.43
CA THR A 229 -28.08 -23.27 0.02
C THR A 229 -27.29 -21.99 0.01
N PHE A 230 -26.15 -22.00 -0.66
CA PHE A 230 -25.20 -20.89 -0.72
C PHE A 230 -24.89 -20.53 -2.17
N ASP A 231 -24.70 -19.24 -2.42
CA ASP A 231 -24.14 -18.75 -3.68
C ASP A 231 -22.72 -19.32 -3.84
N THR A 232 -22.26 -19.42 -5.09
CA THR A 232 -20.88 -19.80 -5.38
C THR A 232 -20.00 -18.56 -5.58
N PHE A 233 -18.71 -18.75 -5.42
CA PHE A 233 -17.69 -17.72 -5.61
C PHE A 233 -17.75 -17.08 -7.01
N ASN A 234 -17.20 -15.87 -7.15
CA ASN A 234 -17.21 -15.12 -8.41
C ASN A 234 -16.07 -15.58 -9.36
N CYS A 235 -16.35 -15.59 -10.67
CA CYS A 235 -15.35 -15.79 -11.74
C CYS A 235 -14.43 -14.57 -11.97
N GLY A 236 -14.61 -13.51 -11.17
CA GLY A 236 -14.03 -12.17 -11.33
C GLY A 236 -14.96 -11.24 -12.11
N TYR A 237 -15.41 -10.17 -11.45
CA TYR A 237 -16.20 -9.13 -12.12
C TYR A 237 -15.37 -8.45 -13.20
N VAL A 238 -16.02 -8.15 -14.33
CA VAL A 238 -15.39 -7.39 -15.42
C VAL A 238 -15.68 -5.88 -15.25
N PRO A 239 -14.89 -4.99 -15.88
CA PRO A 239 -15.04 -3.54 -15.73
C PRO A 239 -16.46 -3.02 -15.91
N SER A 240 -17.20 -3.50 -16.90
CA SER A 240 -18.59 -3.06 -17.16
C SER A 240 -19.55 -3.38 -16.01
N GLN A 241 -19.37 -4.49 -15.30
CA GLN A 241 -20.16 -4.84 -14.13
C GLN A 241 -19.90 -3.89 -12.97
N LEU A 242 -18.63 -3.56 -12.70
CA LEU A 242 -18.27 -2.61 -11.66
C LEU A 242 -18.73 -1.19 -12.00
N ARG A 243 -18.57 -0.73 -13.26
CA ARG A 243 -19.13 0.56 -13.68
C ARG A 243 -20.65 0.64 -13.48
N SER A 244 -21.36 -0.45 -13.78
CA SER A 244 -22.81 -0.52 -13.56
C SER A 244 -23.16 -0.48 -12.07
N ALA A 245 -22.48 -1.30 -11.25
CA ALA A 245 -22.71 -1.41 -9.81
C ALA A 245 -22.43 -0.08 -9.08
N TYR A 246 -21.32 0.58 -9.42
CA TYR A 246 -20.97 1.88 -8.85
C TYR A 246 -21.67 3.07 -9.51
N GLY A 247 -22.55 2.85 -10.50
CA GLY A 247 -23.32 3.90 -11.17
C GLY A 247 -22.51 4.79 -12.12
N VAL A 248 -21.30 4.40 -12.47
CA VAL A 248 -20.38 5.17 -13.33
C VAL A 248 -20.82 5.18 -14.80
N ASP A 249 -21.50 4.13 -15.27
CA ASP A 249 -21.89 3.99 -16.68
C ASP A 249 -22.75 5.15 -17.21
N SER A 250 -23.63 5.69 -16.39
CA SER A 250 -24.48 6.82 -16.79
C SER A 250 -23.67 8.11 -16.97
N LEU A 251 -22.66 8.32 -16.15
CA LEU A 251 -21.72 9.44 -16.27
C LEU A 251 -20.84 9.28 -17.51
N ALA A 252 -20.29 8.08 -17.72
CA ALA A 252 -19.46 7.76 -18.89
C ALA A 252 -20.21 8.00 -20.22
N LYS A 253 -21.51 7.63 -20.29
CA LYS A 253 -22.37 7.89 -21.44
C LYS A 253 -22.59 9.38 -21.70
N SER A 254 -22.49 10.23 -20.68
CA SER A 254 -22.54 11.69 -20.81
C SER A 254 -21.17 12.35 -21.06
N GLY A 255 -20.12 11.54 -21.26
CA GLY A 255 -18.74 12.00 -21.49
C GLY A 255 -17.95 12.29 -20.22
N VAL A 256 -18.46 11.95 -19.04
CA VAL A 256 -17.78 12.10 -17.75
C VAL A 256 -17.16 10.73 -17.37
N ASN A 257 -15.96 10.49 -17.83
CA ASN A 257 -15.26 9.19 -17.77
C ASN A 257 -13.79 9.30 -17.35
N GLY A 258 -13.40 10.41 -16.71
CA GLY A 258 -12.03 10.69 -16.30
C GLY A 258 -11.19 11.44 -17.35
N ALA A 259 -11.77 11.82 -18.49
CA ALA A 259 -11.04 12.52 -19.56
C ALA A 259 -10.37 13.80 -19.04
N GLY A 260 -9.11 14.01 -19.47
CA GLY A 260 -8.29 15.14 -19.04
C GLY A 260 -7.60 14.95 -17.68
N GLN A 261 -7.87 13.85 -16.97
CA GLN A 261 -7.16 13.48 -15.74
C GLN A 261 -6.04 12.49 -16.02
N THR A 262 -5.02 12.50 -15.16
CA THR A 262 -3.96 11.50 -15.13
C THR A 262 -3.96 10.83 -13.76
N VAL A 263 -4.10 9.51 -13.74
CA VAL A 263 -3.90 8.68 -12.55
C VAL A 263 -2.50 8.08 -12.66
N ALA A 264 -1.64 8.38 -11.70
CA ALA A 264 -0.37 7.70 -11.56
C ALA A 264 -0.55 6.44 -10.70
N ILE A 265 0.22 5.41 -11.01
CA ILE A 265 0.29 4.15 -10.26
C ILE A 265 1.75 3.94 -9.88
N ILE A 266 2.00 3.59 -8.62
CA ILE A 266 3.35 3.29 -8.13
C ILE A 266 3.38 1.86 -7.62
N ASP A 267 4.31 1.06 -8.17
CA ASP A 267 4.66 -0.28 -7.67
C ASP A 267 6.16 -0.49 -7.80
N ALA A 268 6.67 -1.63 -7.30
CA ALA A 268 8.04 -2.02 -7.56
C ALA A 268 8.18 -2.69 -8.93
N TYR A 269 9.32 -2.44 -9.60
CA TYR A 269 9.68 -3.04 -10.88
C TYR A 269 8.77 -2.63 -12.05
N ALA A 270 8.61 -3.51 -13.05
CA ALA A 270 7.71 -3.32 -14.18
C ALA A 270 7.44 -4.63 -14.93
N SER A 271 6.19 -4.84 -15.33
CA SER A 271 5.78 -5.94 -16.19
C SER A 271 6.30 -5.75 -17.62
N PRO A 272 6.91 -6.77 -18.23
CA PRO A 272 7.36 -6.71 -19.63
C PRO A 272 6.19 -6.80 -20.62
N SER A 273 4.99 -7.19 -20.19
CA SER A 273 3.85 -7.48 -21.05
C SER A 273 2.61 -6.61 -20.82
N ILE A 274 2.64 -5.65 -19.89
CA ILE A 274 1.46 -4.90 -19.43
C ILE A 274 0.56 -4.37 -20.56
N VAL A 275 1.10 -3.69 -21.57
CA VAL A 275 0.30 -3.15 -22.69
C VAL A 275 -0.33 -4.27 -23.52
N LYS A 276 0.40 -5.37 -23.73
CA LYS A 276 -0.11 -6.53 -24.47
C LYS A 276 -1.20 -7.25 -23.69
N ASP A 277 -1.06 -7.34 -22.36
CA ASP A 277 -2.00 -8.02 -21.49
C ASP A 277 -3.31 -7.25 -21.42
N VAL A 278 -3.26 -5.97 -21.06
CA VAL A 278 -4.45 -5.11 -21.02
C VAL A 278 -5.16 -5.05 -22.37
N ASN A 279 -4.42 -4.97 -23.49
CA ASN A 279 -5.03 -4.94 -24.82
C ASN A 279 -5.69 -6.27 -25.19
N THR A 280 -5.10 -7.41 -24.82
CA THR A 280 -5.71 -8.72 -25.02
C THR A 280 -6.99 -8.86 -24.19
N TYR A 281 -6.93 -8.45 -22.92
CA TYR A 281 -8.07 -8.46 -22.00
C TYR A 281 -9.20 -7.56 -22.48
N SER A 282 -8.90 -6.30 -22.79
CA SER A 282 -9.88 -5.32 -23.26
C SER A 282 -10.57 -5.78 -24.56
N ALA A 283 -9.81 -6.30 -25.53
CA ALA A 283 -10.36 -6.83 -26.78
C ALA A 283 -11.33 -8.00 -26.53
N ALA A 284 -11.01 -8.89 -25.58
CA ALA A 284 -11.88 -10.01 -25.22
C ALA A 284 -13.21 -9.56 -24.58
N LEU A 285 -13.23 -8.35 -23.99
CA LEU A 285 -14.42 -7.75 -23.36
C LEU A 285 -15.15 -6.75 -24.28
N GLY A 286 -14.62 -6.46 -25.47
CA GLY A 286 -15.15 -5.42 -26.37
C GLY A 286 -14.89 -4.00 -25.85
N GLU A 287 -13.91 -3.82 -25.00
CA GLU A 287 -13.51 -2.53 -24.41
C GLU A 287 -12.32 -1.91 -25.16
N PRO A 288 -12.13 -0.59 -25.11
CA PRO A 288 -10.94 0.07 -25.66
C PRO A 288 -9.66 -0.41 -24.98
N GLY A 289 -8.58 -0.54 -25.73
CA GLY A 289 -7.27 -0.89 -25.19
C GLY A 289 -6.41 0.33 -24.83
N LEU A 290 -5.21 0.03 -24.32
CA LEU A 290 -4.18 1.03 -24.06
C LEU A 290 -3.49 1.48 -25.37
N THR A 291 -3.19 2.76 -25.43
CA THR A 291 -2.46 3.42 -26.51
C THR A 291 -1.45 4.40 -25.94
N ALA A 292 -0.53 4.92 -26.75
CA ALA A 292 0.39 5.98 -26.31
C ALA A 292 -0.32 7.29 -25.90
N ALA A 293 -1.62 7.44 -26.21
CA ALA A 293 -2.40 8.61 -25.83
C ALA A 293 -2.96 8.51 -24.39
N ASN A 294 -3.21 7.27 -23.89
CA ASN A 294 -3.82 7.05 -22.59
C ASN A 294 -2.96 6.24 -21.60
N TYR A 295 -1.78 5.74 -22.03
CA TYR A 295 -0.84 5.03 -21.17
C TYR A 295 0.59 5.47 -21.42
N SER A 296 1.33 5.68 -20.34
CA SER A 296 2.78 5.91 -20.34
C SER A 296 3.40 5.33 -19.08
N GLN A 297 4.72 5.08 -19.12
CA GLN A 297 5.43 4.57 -17.94
C GLN A 297 6.82 5.19 -17.78
N ILE A 298 7.26 5.33 -16.54
CA ILE A 298 8.62 5.70 -16.13
C ILE A 298 9.12 4.56 -15.26
N VAL A 299 9.91 3.67 -15.83
CA VAL A 299 10.33 2.43 -15.17
C VAL A 299 11.83 2.24 -15.24
N PRO A 300 12.44 1.61 -14.24
CA PRO A 300 13.83 1.16 -14.32
C PRO A 300 13.96 0.08 -15.40
N THR A 301 15.15 -0.02 -16.00
CA THR A 301 15.47 -1.17 -16.85
C THR A 301 15.64 -2.43 -15.98
N PRO A 302 15.47 -3.65 -16.52
CA PRO A 302 15.68 -4.89 -15.75
C PRO A 302 17.04 -4.98 -15.04
N ALA A 303 18.09 -4.42 -15.62
CA ALA A 303 19.41 -4.35 -15.00
C ALA A 303 19.49 -3.44 -13.76
N GLN A 304 18.52 -2.58 -13.57
CA GLN A 304 18.39 -1.68 -12.41
C GLN A 304 17.45 -2.23 -11.33
N PHE A 305 16.83 -3.38 -11.54
CA PHE A 305 16.05 -4.07 -10.53
C PHE A 305 16.99 -4.62 -9.45
N VAL A 306 16.80 -4.19 -8.22
CA VAL A 306 17.64 -4.57 -7.09
C VAL A 306 16.77 -5.16 -5.97
N ASP A 307 17.42 -5.85 -5.01
CA ASP A 307 16.76 -6.44 -3.83
C ASP A 307 15.59 -7.38 -4.17
N GLN A 308 15.60 -7.99 -5.35
CA GLN A 308 14.49 -8.77 -5.88
C GLN A 308 14.01 -9.87 -4.92
N ALA A 309 14.94 -10.64 -4.34
CA ALA A 309 14.60 -11.70 -3.39
C ALA A 309 13.96 -11.15 -2.09
N ALA A 310 14.43 -9.99 -1.62
CA ALA A 310 13.86 -9.34 -0.44
C ALA A 310 12.46 -8.76 -0.71
N CYS A 311 12.21 -8.31 -1.94
CA CYS A 311 10.94 -7.70 -2.37
C CYS A 311 9.95 -8.68 -3.04
N GLY A 312 10.22 -10.00 -3.05
CA GLY A 312 9.30 -10.99 -3.62
C GLY A 312 9.34 -11.08 -5.15
N TYR A 313 10.42 -10.61 -5.78
CA TYR A 313 10.71 -10.66 -7.22
C TYR A 313 9.75 -9.85 -8.12
N PRO A 314 10.14 -9.56 -9.38
CA PRO A 314 9.25 -8.93 -10.36
C PRO A 314 7.97 -9.71 -10.63
N SER A 315 8.02 -11.06 -10.58
CA SER A 315 6.84 -11.93 -10.73
C SER A 315 5.80 -11.70 -9.62
N GLY A 316 6.23 -11.39 -8.39
CA GLY A 316 5.34 -11.08 -7.28
C GLY A 316 4.64 -9.72 -7.41
N TRP A 317 5.23 -8.77 -8.14
CA TRP A 317 4.68 -7.42 -8.37
C TRP A 317 3.92 -7.29 -9.70
N GLN A 318 4.09 -8.23 -10.62
CA GLN A 318 3.44 -8.15 -11.93
C GLN A 318 1.90 -8.21 -11.82
N GLY A 319 1.39 -9.08 -10.95
CA GLY A 319 -0.04 -9.19 -10.68
C GLY A 319 -0.61 -7.86 -10.21
N GLU A 320 0.12 -7.17 -9.33
CA GLU A 320 -0.24 -5.86 -8.79
C GLU A 320 -0.33 -4.80 -9.88
N GLN A 321 0.74 -4.60 -10.64
CA GLN A 321 0.74 -3.64 -11.75
C GLN A 321 -0.41 -3.91 -12.73
N THR A 322 -0.69 -5.18 -13.04
CA THR A 322 -1.74 -5.54 -13.99
C THR A 322 -3.12 -5.23 -13.44
N LEU A 323 -3.37 -5.59 -12.17
CA LEU A 323 -4.59 -5.29 -11.45
C LEU A 323 -4.88 -3.79 -11.43
N ASP A 324 -3.90 -2.99 -11.02
CA ASP A 324 -4.03 -1.53 -10.88
C ASP A 324 -4.34 -0.87 -12.23
N VAL A 325 -3.57 -1.21 -13.26
CA VAL A 325 -3.76 -0.63 -14.60
C VAL A 325 -5.12 -1.01 -15.17
N GLU A 326 -5.54 -2.28 -15.05
CA GLU A 326 -6.84 -2.75 -15.57
C GLU A 326 -8.01 -2.16 -14.78
N ALA A 327 -7.88 -2.00 -13.46
CA ALA A 327 -8.90 -1.38 -12.62
C ALA A 327 -9.11 0.10 -12.97
N VAL A 328 -8.02 0.89 -13.05
CA VAL A 328 -8.11 2.31 -13.44
C VAL A 328 -8.65 2.44 -14.86
N HIS A 329 -8.10 1.69 -15.82
CA HIS A 329 -8.53 1.73 -17.22
C HIS A 329 -10.00 1.33 -17.38
N GLY A 330 -10.42 0.31 -16.63
CA GLY A 330 -11.77 -0.24 -16.67
C GLY A 330 -12.84 0.70 -16.10
N ILE A 331 -12.52 1.51 -15.09
CA ILE A 331 -13.49 2.42 -14.45
C ILE A 331 -13.44 3.82 -15.06
N ALA A 332 -12.25 4.42 -15.17
CA ALA A 332 -12.06 5.77 -15.73
C ALA A 332 -11.55 5.69 -17.16
N THR A 333 -12.38 5.22 -18.08
CA THR A 333 -12.01 4.85 -19.46
C THR A 333 -11.42 5.98 -20.30
N GLY A 334 -11.61 7.23 -19.89
CA GLY A 334 -11.05 8.43 -20.53
C GLY A 334 -9.81 9.01 -19.83
N ALA A 335 -9.45 8.50 -18.66
CA ALA A 335 -8.27 8.95 -17.94
C ALA A 335 -6.97 8.47 -18.62
N LYS A 336 -5.89 9.22 -18.40
CA LYS A 336 -4.53 8.77 -18.71
C LYS A 336 -3.97 8.02 -17.50
N ILE A 337 -3.20 6.98 -17.77
CA ILE A 337 -2.46 6.23 -16.76
C ILE A 337 -0.98 6.50 -16.94
N LEU A 338 -0.32 6.86 -15.84
CA LEU A 338 1.13 6.95 -15.74
C LEU A 338 1.63 5.93 -14.73
N TYR A 339 2.26 4.85 -15.20
CA TYR A 339 2.91 3.90 -14.29
C TYR A 339 4.33 4.36 -13.95
N VAL A 340 4.69 4.37 -12.66
CA VAL A 340 6.03 4.74 -12.20
C VAL A 340 6.61 3.63 -11.33
N GLY A 341 7.51 2.83 -11.93
CA GLY A 341 8.11 1.69 -11.25
C GLY A 341 9.28 2.08 -10.34
N GLY A 342 9.30 1.55 -9.12
CA GLY A 342 10.45 1.58 -8.23
C GLY A 342 11.53 0.57 -8.64
N THR A 343 12.78 0.80 -8.26
CA THR A 343 13.88 -0.15 -8.46
C THR A 343 13.83 -1.34 -7.49
N ASN A 344 13.12 -1.16 -6.38
CA ASN A 344 12.82 -2.17 -5.34
C ASN A 344 11.57 -1.72 -4.55
N CYS A 345 11.16 -2.50 -3.58
CA CYS A 345 10.02 -2.23 -2.69
C CYS A 345 10.36 -1.38 -1.45
N GLY A 346 11.61 -0.93 -1.33
CA GLY A 346 12.08 -0.03 -0.27
C GLY A 346 12.19 1.42 -0.77
N GLY A 347 13.39 2.02 -0.71
CA GLY A 347 13.65 3.39 -1.18
C GLY A 347 13.29 3.64 -2.64
N GLY A 348 13.21 2.59 -3.47
CA GLY A 348 12.76 2.68 -4.86
C GLY A 348 11.35 3.23 -5.02
N LEU A 349 10.43 2.91 -4.10
CA LEU A 349 9.05 3.42 -4.10
C LEU A 349 9.02 4.92 -3.76
N ASP A 350 9.81 5.38 -2.78
CA ASP A 350 9.92 6.81 -2.46
C ASP A 350 10.51 7.62 -3.62
N VAL A 351 11.48 7.02 -4.34
CA VAL A 351 12.04 7.64 -5.56
C VAL A 351 10.97 7.77 -6.65
N ALA A 352 10.13 6.74 -6.83
CA ALA A 352 9.01 6.78 -7.76
C ALA A 352 8.00 7.88 -7.37
N MET A 353 7.64 7.96 -6.07
CA MET A 353 6.77 9.00 -5.53
C MET A 353 7.36 10.40 -5.79
N SER A 354 8.63 10.61 -5.43
CA SER A 354 9.30 11.91 -5.62
C SER A 354 9.35 12.36 -7.09
N LYS A 355 9.49 11.43 -8.04
CA LYS A 355 9.42 11.76 -9.48
C LYS A 355 8.07 12.38 -9.85
N ILE A 356 6.98 11.85 -9.28
CA ILE A 356 5.63 12.38 -9.53
C ILE A 356 5.49 13.75 -8.89
N LEU A 357 5.86 13.90 -7.62
CA LEU A 357 5.70 15.13 -6.85
C LEU A 357 6.56 16.26 -7.44
N ASP A 358 7.86 16.06 -7.53
CA ASP A 358 8.84 17.08 -7.94
C ASP A 358 8.60 17.62 -9.37
N ASN A 359 7.85 16.89 -10.20
CA ASN A 359 7.52 17.27 -11.57
C ASN A 359 6.01 17.45 -11.80
N LYS A 360 5.18 17.22 -10.79
CA LYS A 360 3.70 17.27 -10.85
C LYS A 360 3.15 16.50 -12.04
N LEU A 361 3.54 15.24 -12.16
CA LEU A 361 3.20 14.39 -13.31
C LEU A 361 1.74 13.94 -13.30
N ALA A 362 1.11 13.90 -12.13
CA ALA A 362 -0.30 13.56 -11.92
C ALA A 362 -0.86 14.29 -10.69
N ASN A 363 -2.19 14.38 -10.59
CA ASN A 363 -2.88 14.91 -9.41
C ASN A 363 -3.54 13.81 -8.57
N ILE A 364 -3.51 12.58 -9.02
CA ILE A 364 -4.08 11.40 -8.37
C ILE A 364 -3.02 10.30 -8.46
N VAL A 365 -2.69 9.69 -7.33
CA VAL A 365 -1.71 8.60 -7.26
C VAL A 365 -2.32 7.44 -6.50
N SER A 366 -2.42 6.27 -7.15
CA SER A 366 -2.78 5.00 -6.55
C SER A 366 -1.51 4.28 -6.11
N ASN A 367 -1.54 3.75 -4.90
CA ASN A 367 -0.43 3.04 -4.28
C ASN A 367 -0.98 1.77 -3.64
N SER A 368 -0.72 0.65 -4.28
CA SER A 368 -1.28 -0.65 -3.90
C SER A 368 -0.25 -1.48 -3.15
N TYR A 369 0.30 -0.91 -2.08
CA TYR A 369 1.29 -1.57 -1.23
C TYR A 369 1.26 -1.02 0.19
N GLY A 370 1.61 -1.87 1.13
CA GLY A 370 1.77 -1.54 2.54
C GLY A 370 2.96 -2.24 3.17
N ASN A 371 3.40 -1.73 4.30
CA ASN A 371 4.32 -2.42 5.20
C ASN A 371 3.51 -3.21 6.22
N LEU A 372 4.09 -4.23 6.79
CA LEU A 372 3.48 -5.03 7.84
C LEU A 372 3.26 -4.15 9.10
N GLY A 373 2.07 -3.59 9.23
CA GLY A 373 1.76 -2.59 10.24
C GLY A 373 2.66 -1.36 10.21
N GLU A 374 2.79 -0.69 11.34
CA GLU A 374 3.76 0.38 11.60
C GLU A 374 5.09 -0.18 12.13
N ALA A 375 5.61 -1.24 11.48
CA ALA A 375 6.82 -1.95 11.93
C ALA A 375 8.14 -1.25 11.58
N VAL A 376 8.10 -0.24 10.70
CA VAL A 376 9.27 0.59 10.37
C VAL A 376 9.62 1.54 11.53
N PRO A 377 10.88 1.98 11.66
CA PRO A 377 11.29 2.92 12.71
C PRO A 377 10.50 4.23 12.69
N ASN A 378 10.28 4.83 13.86
CA ASN A 378 9.51 6.09 13.97
C ASN A 378 10.08 7.24 13.14
N ASP A 379 11.42 7.33 13.00
CA ASP A 379 12.06 8.38 12.20
C ASP A 379 11.81 8.15 10.70
N VAL A 380 11.67 6.89 10.27
CA VAL A 380 11.29 6.52 8.89
C VAL A 380 9.85 6.93 8.61
N LEU A 381 8.93 6.59 9.52
CA LEU A 381 7.51 6.99 9.40
C LEU A 381 7.37 8.52 9.23
N LYS A 382 8.08 9.30 10.04
CA LYS A 382 8.07 10.77 9.97
C LYS A 382 8.75 11.31 8.72
N GLY A 383 9.87 10.70 8.30
CA GLY A 383 10.60 11.07 7.10
C GLY A 383 9.77 10.88 5.84
N ALA A 384 9.19 9.70 5.67
CA ALA A 384 8.30 9.39 4.55
C ALA A 384 7.02 10.25 4.57
N GLN A 385 6.48 10.59 5.75
CA GLN A 385 5.33 11.49 5.88
C GLN A 385 5.58 12.87 5.22
N ASN A 386 6.82 13.34 5.17
CA ASN A 386 7.15 14.62 4.51
C ASN A 386 6.80 14.61 3.01
N LEU A 387 6.91 13.46 2.33
CA LEU A 387 6.43 13.30 0.95
C LEU A 387 4.91 13.43 0.86
N HIS A 388 4.18 12.88 1.82
CA HIS A 388 2.72 12.97 1.88
C HIS A 388 2.25 14.42 2.14
N ILE A 389 2.96 15.16 3.01
CA ILE A 389 2.70 16.59 3.26
C ILE A 389 2.98 17.40 1.99
N GLN A 390 4.07 17.11 1.27
CA GLN A 390 4.37 17.74 -0.02
C GLN A 390 3.23 17.49 -1.02
N ALA A 391 2.80 16.26 -1.19
CA ALA A 391 1.69 15.91 -2.08
C ALA A 391 0.43 16.71 -1.76
N ALA A 392 0.04 16.76 -0.48
CA ALA A 392 -1.12 17.53 -0.03
C ALA A 392 -0.96 19.04 -0.30
N GLY A 393 0.23 19.59 -0.03
CA GLY A 393 0.55 20.99 -0.29
C GLY A 393 0.58 21.37 -1.78
N GLU A 394 0.89 20.41 -2.66
CA GLU A 394 0.91 20.56 -4.12
C GLU A 394 -0.43 20.23 -4.79
N GLY A 395 -1.41 19.73 -4.02
CA GLY A 395 -2.73 19.34 -4.53
C GLY A 395 -2.72 18.01 -5.28
N ILE A 396 -1.91 17.09 -4.83
CA ILE A 396 -1.83 15.72 -5.31
C ILE A 396 -2.46 14.81 -4.26
N GLY A 397 -3.49 14.06 -4.64
CA GLY A 397 -4.15 13.07 -3.77
C GLY A 397 -3.42 11.74 -3.83
N LEU A 398 -3.00 11.22 -2.69
CA LEU A 398 -2.40 9.90 -2.53
C LEU A 398 -3.45 8.95 -1.97
N TYR A 399 -3.71 7.86 -2.68
CA TYR A 399 -4.61 6.79 -2.30
C TYR A 399 -3.77 5.55 -2.03
N PHE A 400 -3.87 5.01 -0.82
CA PHE A 400 -3.13 3.81 -0.41
C PHE A 400 -4.10 2.70 -0.04
N SER A 401 -3.82 1.49 -0.52
CA SER A 401 -4.41 0.27 0.03
C SER A 401 -4.20 0.21 1.54
N SER A 402 -5.21 -0.22 2.29
CA SER A 402 -5.15 -0.19 3.76
C SER A 402 -4.46 -1.41 4.38
N GLY A 403 -4.11 -2.41 3.57
CA GLY A 403 -3.58 -3.72 3.98
C GLY A 403 -4.60 -4.84 3.78
N ASP A 404 -4.11 -6.08 3.77
CA ASP A 404 -4.89 -7.28 3.43
C ASP A 404 -5.00 -8.30 4.58
N SER A 405 -4.45 -7.99 5.74
CA SER A 405 -4.37 -8.90 6.90
C SER A 405 -5.19 -8.41 8.11
N GLY A 406 -6.22 -7.61 7.88
CA GLY A 406 -7.02 -7.02 8.94
C GLY A 406 -6.19 -6.06 9.79
N ASP A 407 -6.23 -6.21 11.11
CA ASP A 407 -5.46 -5.38 12.04
C ASP A 407 -4.04 -5.90 12.35
N GLU A 408 -3.51 -6.78 11.54
CA GLU A 408 -2.18 -7.39 11.67
C GLU A 408 -1.95 -8.24 12.94
N VAL A 409 -2.94 -8.46 13.79
CA VAL A 409 -2.76 -9.29 15.00
C VAL A 409 -2.27 -10.70 14.67
N ALA A 410 -2.72 -11.29 13.56
CA ALA A 410 -2.30 -12.61 13.12
C ALA A 410 -0.79 -12.67 12.78
N ASN A 411 -0.23 -11.60 12.23
CA ASN A 411 1.16 -11.52 11.78
C ASN A 411 2.10 -10.95 12.84
N LEU A 412 1.65 -9.96 13.60
CA LEU A 412 2.47 -9.20 14.54
C LEU A 412 2.25 -9.59 16.01
N GLY A 413 1.12 -10.24 16.34
CA GLY A 413 0.71 -10.50 17.72
C GLY A 413 0.13 -9.27 18.44
N TYR A 414 -0.02 -8.14 17.77
CA TYR A 414 -0.64 -6.90 18.27
C TYR A 414 -1.31 -6.16 17.11
N ALA A 415 -2.32 -5.35 17.41
CA ALA A 415 -3.03 -4.57 16.40
C ALA A 415 -2.18 -3.38 15.90
N SER A 416 -2.13 -3.20 14.60
CA SER A 416 -1.44 -2.09 13.93
C SER A 416 -2.03 -1.88 12.53
N PRO A 417 -2.41 -0.66 12.15
CA PRO A 417 -2.72 -0.36 10.75
C PRO A 417 -1.43 -0.35 9.93
N ASP A 418 -1.54 -0.62 8.63
CA ASP A 418 -0.39 -0.62 7.73
C ASP A 418 0.07 0.79 7.37
N PHE A 419 1.38 0.94 7.24
CA PHE A 419 2.00 2.15 6.72
C PHE A 419 2.38 1.92 5.24
N PRO A 420 2.15 2.89 4.33
CA PRO A 420 1.82 4.32 4.50
C PRO A 420 0.34 4.69 4.69
N ALA A 421 -0.60 3.74 4.64
CA ALA A 421 -2.04 4.01 4.77
C ALA A 421 -2.42 4.69 6.10
N SER A 422 -1.68 4.43 7.18
CA SER A 422 -1.89 5.07 8.49
C SER A 422 -1.47 6.55 8.56
N SER A 423 -0.78 7.08 7.54
CA SER A 423 -0.38 8.49 7.51
C SER A 423 -1.59 9.42 7.48
N PRO A 424 -1.61 10.54 8.25
CA PRO A 424 -2.71 11.49 8.26
C PRO A 424 -2.81 12.38 7.02
N TYR A 425 -1.90 12.29 6.06
CA TYR A 425 -1.89 13.06 4.80
C TYR A 425 -2.12 12.22 3.55
N VAL A 426 -2.58 10.97 3.71
CA VAL A 426 -3.00 10.10 2.61
C VAL A 426 -4.47 9.70 2.80
N THR A 427 -5.11 9.25 1.74
CA THR A 427 -6.42 8.60 1.81
C THR A 427 -6.21 7.09 1.85
N SER A 428 -6.52 6.48 2.97
CA SER A 428 -6.47 5.04 3.18
C SER A 428 -7.75 4.39 2.63
N VAL A 429 -7.59 3.40 1.78
CA VAL A 429 -8.71 2.72 1.10
C VAL A 429 -8.87 1.31 1.62
N GLY A 430 -9.93 1.08 2.38
CA GLY A 430 -10.33 -0.21 2.91
C GLY A 430 -11.06 -1.07 1.90
N GLY A 431 -11.55 -2.22 2.33
CA GLY A 431 -12.09 -3.25 1.46
C GLY A 431 -13.53 -3.66 1.76
N THR A 432 -14.28 -3.99 0.70
CA THR A 432 -15.60 -4.59 0.79
C THR A 432 -15.69 -5.91 0.06
N SER A 433 -16.64 -6.77 0.50
CA SER A 433 -17.16 -7.91 -0.26
C SER A 433 -18.44 -7.47 -0.96
N LEU A 434 -18.56 -7.71 -2.27
CA LEU A 434 -19.60 -7.15 -3.10
C LEU A 434 -20.35 -8.22 -3.90
N GLY A 435 -21.67 -8.27 -3.77
CA GLY A 435 -22.54 -9.06 -4.65
C GLY A 435 -23.17 -8.20 -5.72
N ILE A 436 -22.97 -8.55 -7.01
CA ILE A 436 -23.59 -7.85 -8.15
C ILE A 436 -24.62 -8.77 -8.83
N THR A 437 -25.84 -8.27 -9.02
CA THR A 437 -26.89 -8.99 -9.73
C THR A 437 -26.64 -9.06 -11.24
N GLN A 438 -27.36 -9.92 -11.96
CA GLN A 438 -27.34 -9.97 -13.43
C GLN A 438 -27.67 -8.61 -14.08
N ALA A 439 -28.49 -7.78 -13.42
CA ALA A 439 -28.82 -6.44 -13.89
C ALA A 439 -27.74 -5.38 -13.56
N GLY A 440 -26.58 -5.77 -13.03
CA GLY A 440 -25.48 -4.87 -12.69
C GLY A 440 -25.76 -3.99 -11.47
N LYS A 441 -26.65 -4.42 -10.57
CA LYS A 441 -26.95 -3.70 -9.33
C LYS A 441 -26.30 -4.39 -8.15
N ILE A 442 -25.94 -3.62 -7.13
CA ILE A 442 -25.45 -4.15 -5.86
C ILE A 442 -26.58 -4.95 -5.19
N ALA A 443 -26.36 -6.24 -4.96
CA ALA A 443 -27.25 -7.12 -4.22
C ALA A 443 -26.98 -7.05 -2.71
N TYR A 444 -25.73 -6.99 -2.34
CA TYR A 444 -25.21 -6.75 -0.99
C TYR A 444 -23.80 -6.14 -1.06
N GLU A 445 -23.43 -5.43 -0.02
CA GLU A 445 -22.07 -4.97 0.22
C GLU A 445 -21.82 -5.05 1.72
N THR A 446 -20.71 -5.67 2.12
CA THR A 446 -20.29 -5.79 3.52
C THR A 446 -18.78 -5.60 3.61
N GLY A 447 -18.23 -5.36 4.81
CA GLY A 447 -16.79 -5.23 4.97
C GLY A 447 -16.05 -6.48 4.52
N TRP A 448 -14.85 -6.30 4.01
CA TRP A 448 -14.01 -7.42 3.65
C TRP A 448 -13.27 -7.93 4.87
N GLY A 449 -13.61 -9.14 5.25
CA GLY A 449 -12.92 -10.00 6.18
C GLY A 449 -13.39 -11.39 5.87
N SER A 450 -12.53 -12.26 5.37
CA SER A 450 -12.91 -13.56 4.85
C SER A 450 -12.29 -14.67 5.69
N ALA A 451 -13.16 -15.55 6.20
CA ALA A 451 -12.78 -16.78 6.89
C ALA A 451 -13.29 -18.00 6.12
N GLY A 452 -12.49 -19.04 6.05
CA GLY A 452 -12.82 -20.25 5.30
C GLY A 452 -12.81 -21.49 6.16
N ASP A 453 -13.85 -22.31 6.01
CA ASP A 453 -13.90 -23.64 6.62
C ASP A 453 -14.03 -24.72 5.55
N LYS A 454 -13.14 -25.71 5.61
CA LYS A 454 -13.13 -26.81 4.67
C LYS A 454 -14.33 -27.73 4.90
N ILE A 455 -15.03 -28.03 3.80
CA ILE A 455 -16.08 -29.04 3.81
C ILE A 455 -15.45 -30.43 3.71
N ASN A 456 -15.89 -31.38 4.53
CA ASN A 456 -15.37 -32.74 4.49
C ASN A 456 -15.58 -33.39 3.11
N PRO A 457 -14.80 -34.40 2.72
CA PRO A 457 -14.95 -35.06 1.41
C PRO A 457 -16.36 -35.59 1.11
N ALA A 458 -17.11 -36.01 2.14
CA ALA A 458 -18.48 -36.48 1.99
C ALA A 458 -19.51 -35.34 1.78
N GLY A 459 -19.13 -34.07 1.96
CA GLY A 459 -20.04 -32.92 1.82
C GLY A 459 -21.05 -32.76 2.96
N THR A 460 -20.82 -33.39 4.12
CA THR A 460 -21.82 -33.51 5.20
C THR A 460 -21.52 -32.69 6.45
N ALA A 461 -20.29 -32.19 6.60
CA ALA A 461 -19.86 -31.38 7.76
C ALA A 461 -18.70 -30.46 7.41
N TYR A 462 -18.52 -29.43 8.22
CA TYR A 462 -17.30 -28.60 8.24
C TYR A 462 -16.24 -29.28 9.11
N LEU A 463 -14.95 -29.05 8.80
CA LEU A 463 -13.83 -29.66 9.51
C LEU A 463 -13.44 -28.92 10.79
N SER A 464 -13.85 -27.66 10.93
CA SER A 464 -13.63 -26.83 12.11
C SER A 464 -14.92 -26.09 12.50
N PRO A 465 -14.97 -25.43 13.67
CA PRO A 465 -16.06 -24.53 13.99
C PRO A 465 -16.09 -23.31 13.06
N LEU A 466 -17.30 -22.92 12.61
CA LEU A 466 -17.50 -21.70 11.83
C LEU A 466 -17.06 -20.44 12.64
N PRO A 467 -16.52 -19.41 11.98
CA PRO A 467 -16.40 -19.21 10.52
C PRO A 467 -15.20 -19.91 9.88
N GLY A 468 -14.39 -20.65 10.60
CA GLY A 468 -13.15 -21.24 10.12
C GLY A 468 -11.93 -20.34 10.35
N ASN A 469 -10.89 -20.50 9.52
CA ASN A 469 -9.66 -19.71 9.64
C ASN A 469 -9.78 -18.41 8.85
N PHE A 470 -9.40 -17.30 9.46
CA PHE A 470 -9.21 -16.01 8.77
C PHE A 470 -8.04 -16.13 7.78
N PHE A 471 -8.20 -15.58 6.57
CA PHE A 471 -7.15 -15.64 5.54
C PHE A 471 -6.97 -14.32 4.76
N GLY A 472 -7.76 -13.31 5.04
CA GLY A 472 -7.60 -11.98 4.47
C GLY A 472 -8.76 -11.06 4.84
N GLY A 473 -8.47 -9.78 4.93
CA GLY A 473 -9.43 -8.73 5.25
C GLY A 473 -8.80 -7.36 5.17
N ALA A 474 -9.61 -6.33 4.98
CA ALA A 474 -9.16 -4.95 4.88
C ALA A 474 -8.37 -4.53 6.11
N GLY A 475 -7.19 -3.98 5.90
CA GLY A 475 -6.35 -3.42 6.94
C GLY A 475 -6.99 -2.21 7.60
N GLY A 476 -6.78 -2.05 8.90
CA GLY A 476 -7.35 -0.93 9.62
C GLY A 476 -6.97 -0.87 11.10
N GLY A 477 -7.48 0.16 11.76
CA GLY A 477 -7.25 0.39 13.19
C GLY A 477 -6.60 1.74 13.51
N ALA A 478 -6.31 1.94 14.78
CA ALA A 478 -5.69 3.16 15.27
C ALA A 478 -4.16 3.09 15.16
N SER A 479 -3.54 4.13 14.60
CA SER A 479 -2.09 4.31 14.59
C SER A 479 -1.53 4.37 16.02
N ALA A 480 -0.32 3.85 16.21
CA ALA A 480 0.42 4.03 17.45
C ALA A 480 1.36 5.26 17.39
N VAL A 481 1.45 5.93 16.23
CA VAL A 481 2.43 6.99 15.97
C VAL A 481 1.77 8.33 15.64
N PHE A 482 0.70 8.33 14.84
CA PHE A 482 0.08 9.54 14.32
C PHE A 482 -1.13 9.96 15.18
N ALA A 483 -1.14 11.20 15.65
CA ALA A 483 -2.29 11.75 16.36
C ALA A 483 -3.53 11.89 15.46
N ALA A 484 -4.72 11.83 16.06
CA ALA A 484 -5.98 11.99 15.36
C ALA A 484 -6.06 13.35 14.64
N PRO A 485 -6.17 13.38 13.31
CA PRO A 485 -6.25 14.62 12.56
C PRO A 485 -7.62 15.30 12.75
N ALA A 486 -7.64 16.63 12.61
CA ALA A 486 -8.85 17.41 12.83
C ALA A 486 -10.03 17.00 11.94
N TYR A 487 -9.78 16.50 10.72
CA TYR A 487 -10.84 16.07 9.82
C TYR A 487 -11.59 14.82 10.32
N GLN A 488 -10.99 13.98 11.17
CA GLN A 488 -11.66 12.81 11.77
C GLN A 488 -12.55 13.14 12.96
N GLN A 489 -12.40 14.32 13.55
CA GLN A 489 -13.19 14.72 14.73
C GLN A 489 -14.69 14.76 14.39
N GLY A 490 -15.49 14.15 15.27
CA GLY A 490 -16.94 14.08 15.13
C GLY A 490 -17.46 13.06 14.10
N VAL A 491 -16.58 12.31 13.43
CA VAL A 491 -16.93 11.17 12.56
C VAL A 491 -16.38 9.89 13.15
N VAL A 492 -15.08 9.84 13.40
CA VAL A 492 -14.44 8.65 14.00
C VAL A 492 -14.78 8.59 15.49
N PRO A 493 -15.35 7.47 15.97
CA PRO A 493 -15.62 7.28 17.41
C PRO A 493 -14.35 7.36 18.25
N THR A 494 -14.42 8.07 19.39
CA THR A 494 -13.29 8.17 20.32
C THR A 494 -12.89 6.83 20.92
N SER A 495 -13.82 5.88 20.99
CA SER A 495 -13.57 4.48 21.39
C SER A 495 -12.72 3.69 20.38
N LEU A 496 -12.62 4.13 19.13
CA LEU A 496 -11.72 3.56 18.12
C LEU A 496 -10.41 4.34 18.07
N SER A 497 -10.48 5.67 18.07
CA SER A 497 -9.30 6.51 17.85
C SER A 497 -8.38 6.60 19.07
N HIS A 498 -8.92 6.59 20.29
CA HIS A 498 -8.14 6.86 21.52
C HIS A 498 -7.21 8.08 21.40
N GLY A 499 -7.54 9.03 20.51
CA GLY A 499 -6.72 10.22 20.24
C GLY A 499 -5.70 10.05 19.11
N PHE A 500 -5.74 8.93 18.41
CA PHE A 500 -4.86 8.62 17.27
C PHE A 500 -5.62 8.57 15.95
N ARG A 501 -4.89 8.67 14.83
CA ARG A 501 -5.39 8.47 13.47
C ARG A 501 -5.95 7.05 13.32
N VAL A 502 -7.15 6.92 12.77
CA VAL A 502 -7.77 5.63 12.44
C VAL A 502 -7.89 5.48 10.93
N SER A 503 -7.43 4.38 10.38
CA SER A 503 -7.64 3.96 8.99
C SER A 503 -8.62 2.77 8.93
N PRO A 504 -9.26 2.54 7.74
CA PRO A 504 -9.23 3.32 6.52
C PRO A 504 -10.13 4.57 6.58
N ASP A 505 -10.11 5.36 5.49
CA ASP A 505 -10.98 6.53 5.32
C ASP A 505 -12.22 6.23 4.49
N ILE A 506 -12.07 5.40 3.45
CA ILE A 506 -13.10 5.03 2.48
C ILE A 506 -12.85 3.59 2.02
N ALA A 507 -13.81 2.95 1.35
CA ALA A 507 -13.65 1.59 0.87
C ALA A 507 -14.21 1.37 -0.54
N ALA A 508 -13.70 0.32 -1.20
CA ALA A 508 -14.25 -0.24 -2.43
C ALA A 508 -14.06 -1.77 -2.44
N LEU A 509 -14.49 -2.45 -3.51
CA LEU A 509 -14.33 -3.90 -3.65
C LEU A 509 -12.89 -4.35 -3.42
N ALA A 510 -12.71 -5.34 -2.55
CA ALA A 510 -11.41 -5.93 -2.21
C ALA A 510 -11.44 -7.46 -2.06
N ASP A 511 -12.56 -8.07 -1.71
CA ASP A 511 -12.66 -9.50 -1.46
C ASP A 511 -12.35 -10.32 -2.72
N PRO A 512 -11.35 -11.23 -2.72
CA PRO A 512 -10.98 -12.03 -3.89
C PRO A 512 -12.07 -13.04 -4.31
N TYR A 513 -12.98 -13.44 -3.41
CA TYR A 513 -14.06 -14.36 -3.75
C TYR A 513 -15.27 -13.67 -4.38
N THR A 514 -15.32 -12.36 -4.29
CA THR A 514 -16.20 -11.48 -5.06
C THR A 514 -15.41 -10.52 -5.95
N GLY A 515 -14.19 -10.88 -6.32
CA GLY A 515 -13.13 -10.05 -6.86
C GLY A 515 -13.26 -9.64 -8.32
N PHE A 516 -12.17 -9.14 -8.87
CA PHE A 516 -12.03 -8.57 -10.20
C PHE A 516 -11.27 -9.51 -11.14
N SER A 517 -11.72 -9.62 -12.38
CA SER A 517 -11.05 -10.41 -13.41
C SER A 517 -9.89 -9.64 -14.01
N VAL A 518 -8.70 -10.22 -13.99
CA VAL A 518 -7.44 -9.67 -14.52
C VAL A 518 -6.95 -10.53 -15.67
N GLY A 519 -6.48 -9.91 -16.74
CA GLY A 519 -5.88 -10.57 -17.90
C GLY A 519 -4.36 -10.44 -17.90
N ILE A 520 -3.63 -11.53 -17.70
CA ILE A 520 -2.19 -11.51 -17.46
C ILE A 520 -1.45 -12.62 -18.21
N ARG A 521 -0.20 -12.35 -18.60
CA ARG A 521 0.81 -13.37 -18.94
C ARG A 521 1.82 -13.44 -17.81
N PRO A 522 1.71 -14.42 -16.89
CA PRO A 522 2.57 -14.47 -15.71
C PRO A 522 4.05 -14.51 -16.08
N ILE A 523 4.90 -13.77 -15.37
CA ILE A 523 6.36 -13.95 -15.43
C ILE A 523 6.67 -15.36 -14.91
N ILE A 524 7.36 -16.15 -15.71
CA ILE A 524 7.76 -17.53 -15.39
C ILE A 524 9.26 -17.66 -15.09
N ASP A 525 10.03 -16.59 -15.29
CA ASP A 525 11.46 -16.50 -15.01
C ASP A 525 11.83 -15.06 -14.68
N ASP A 526 12.17 -14.79 -13.44
CA ASP A 526 12.48 -13.46 -12.93
C ASP A 526 13.83 -12.89 -13.43
N VAL A 527 14.72 -13.74 -13.93
CA VAL A 527 16.02 -13.30 -14.45
C VAL A 527 15.88 -12.75 -15.87
N THR A 528 15.15 -13.47 -16.71
CA THR A 528 14.94 -13.12 -18.12
C THR A 528 13.67 -12.30 -18.34
N LEU A 529 12.80 -12.23 -17.35
CA LEU A 529 11.44 -11.69 -17.44
C LEU A 529 10.58 -12.37 -18.50
N ALA A 530 10.86 -13.63 -18.81
CA ALA A 530 10.06 -14.42 -19.73
C ALA A 530 8.64 -14.61 -19.16
N VAL A 531 7.65 -14.48 -20.05
CA VAL A 531 6.23 -14.61 -19.69
C VAL A 531 5.62 -15.87 -20.26
N GLY A 532 4.64 -16.44 -19.57
CA GLY A 532 3.82 -17.57 -19.98
C GLY A 532 2.69 -17.18 -20.94
N ASP A 533 1.75 -18.11 -21.11
CA ASP A 533 0.55 -17.89 -21.89
C ASP A 533 -0.41 -16.92 -21.20
N PHE A 534 -1.23 -16.23 -22.00
CA PHE A 534 -2.28 -15.35 -21.48
C PHE A 534 -3.35 -16.17 -20.76
N THR A 535 -3.67 -15.72 -19.54
CA THR A 535 -4.73 -16.30 -18.71
C THR A 535 -5.62 -15.20 -18.13
N ARG A 536 -6.81 -15.57 -17.69
CA ARG A 536 -7.66 -14.71 -16.87
C ARG A 536 -7.68 -15.27 -15.46
N GLU A 537 -7.45 -14.40 -14.52
CA GLU A 537 -7.37 -14.73 -13.09
C GLU A 537 -8.26 -13.78 -12.29
N THR A 538 -8.69 -14.20 -11.11
CA THR A 538 -9.47 -13.33 -10.22
C THR A 538 -8.59 -12.84 -9.09
N TYR A 539 -8.57 -11.54 -8.89
CA TYR A 539 -7.84 -10.87 -7.83
C TYR A 539 -8.78 -10.06 -6.93
N GLY A 540 -8.35 -9.87 -5.71
CA GLY A 540 -8.88 -8.95 -4.73
C GLY A 540 -7.73 -8.28 -3.99
N GLY A 541 -7.96 -7.92 -2.73
CA GLY A 541 -7.06 -7.12 -1.91
C GLY A 541 -7.48 -5.65 -1.88
N THR A 542 -7.01 -4.93 -0.89
CA THR A 542 -7.19 -3.46 -0.86
C THR A 542 -6.42 -2.78 -2.00
N SER A 543 -5.51 -3.52 -2.65
CA SER A 543 -4.90 -3.19 -3.94
C SER A 543 -5.90 -3.02 -5.09
N LEU A 544 -7.03 -3.72 -5.06
CA LEU A 544 -8.12 -3.47 -6.01
C LEU A 544 -8.90 -2.20 -5.61
N ALA A 545 -9.15 -2.01 -4.32
CA ALA A 545 -9.94 -0.90 -3.81
C ALA A 545 -9.29 0.47 -4.07
N SER A 546 -7.97 0.57 -3.94
CA SER A 546 -7.20 1.80 -4.15
C SER A 546 -7.34 2.34 -5.59
N PRO A 547 -7.02 1.60 -6.66
CA PRO A 547 -7.16 2.07 -8.04
C PRO A 547 -8.62 2.28 -8.46
N LEU A 548 -9.57 1.49 -7.96
CA LEU A 548 -11.00 1.75 -8.17
C LEU A 548 -11.40 3.13 -7.61
N THR A 549 -10.94 3.44 -6.40
CA THR A 549 -11.19 4.76 -5.76
C THR A 549 -10.48 5.88 -6.52
N ALA A 550 -9.21 5.71 -6.89
CA ALA A 550 -8.45 6.68 -7.67
C ALA A 550 -9.14 6.99 -9.02
N ALA A 551 -9.67 5.96 -9.68
CA ALA A 551 -10.44 6.11 -10.92
C ALA A 551 -11.75 6.89 -10.72
N GLN A 552 -12.48 6.61 -9.63
CA GLN A 552 -13.69 7.36 -9.27
C GLN A 552 -13.37 8.84 -8.99
N ILE A 553 -12.27 9.11 -8.30
CA ILE A 553 -11.78 10.47 -8.07
C ILE A 553 -11.41 11.18 -9.39
N ALA A 554 -10.84 10.49 -10.36
CA ALA A 554 -10.56 11.05 -11.68
C ALA A 554 -11.86 11.49 -12.39
N ILE A 555 -12.92 10.70 -12.28
CA ILE A 555 -14.26 11.04 -12.80
C ILE A 555 -14.80 12.29 -12.08
N VAL A 556 -14.70 12.35 -10.75
CA VAL A 556 -15.11 13.50 -9.95
C VAL A 556 -14.33 14.76 -10.33
N GLN A 557 -13.01 14.68 -10.49
CA GLN A 557 -12.19 15.83 -10.88
C GLN A 557 -12.51 16.33 -12.29
N GLN A 558 -12.83 15.44 -13.24
CA GLN A 558 -13.35 15.86 -14.56
C GLN A 558 -14.68 16.59 -14.41
N ALA A 559 -15.62 16.04 -13.66
CA ALA A 559 -16.95 16.62 -13.47
C ALA A 559 -16.91 18.02 -12.84
N THR A 560 -16.08 18.16 -11.80
CA THR A 560 -15.92 19.42 -11.05
C THR A 560 -14.93 20.40 -11.68
N ARG A 561 -14.14 19.95 -12.66
CA ARG A 561 -13.04 20.71 -13.28
C ARG A 561 -12.02 21.24 -12.25
N THR A 562 -11.84 20.53 -11.16
CA THR A 562 -11.01 20.97 -10.03
C THR A 562 -10.23 19.81 -9.47
N SER A 563 -8.94 20.03 -9.17
CA SER A 563 -8.16 19.07 -8.38
C SER A 563 -8.71 19.02 -6.96
N ILE A 564 -8.94 17.82 -6.45
CA ILE A 564 -9.33 17.59 -5.05
C ILE A 564 -8.08 17.65 -4.15
N GLY A 565 -6.94 17.16 -4.67
CA GLY A 565 -5.73 17.01 -3.86
C GLY A 565 -5.91 15.98 -2.75
N PHE A 566 -5.40 16.25 -1.56
CA PHE A 566 -5.62 15.42 -0.38
C PHE A 566 -7.11 15.42 0.00
N ALA A 567 -7.76 14.27 -0.15
CA ALA A 567 -9.22 14.20 -0.18
C ALA A 567 -9.88 14.17 1.20
N ASN A 568 -9.21 13.68 2.25
CA ASN A 568 -9.85 13.39 3.54
C ASN A 568 -10.62 14.56 4.16
N PRO A 569 -10.11 15.80 4.22
CA PRO A 569 -10.88 16.92 4.77
C PRO A 569 -12.20 17.17 4.03
N THR A 570 -12.21 16.92 2.70
CA THR A 570 -13.43 17.03 1.88
C THR A 570 -14.37 15.85 2.12
N LEU A 571 -13.86 14.61 2.14
CA LEU A 571 -14.64 13.39 2.35
C LEU A 571 -15.34 13.41 3.71
N TYR A 572 -14.60 13.61 4.80
CA TYR A 572 -15.14 13.71 6.15
C TYR A 572 -16.06 14.92 6.36
N GLY A 573 -15.78 16.03 5.65
CA GLY A 573 -16.64 17.20 5.63
C GLY A 573 -18.00 16.91 5.00
N LEU A 574 -18.01 16.19 3.87
CA LEU A 574 -19.23 15.76 3.18
C LEU A 574 -20.00 14.74 4.01
N ASP A 575 -19.34 13.77 4.63
CA ASP A 575 -20.01 12.78 5.50
C ASP A 575 -20.79 13.46 6.62
N ARG A 576 -20.23 14.49 7.28
CA ARG A 576 -20.93 15.23 8.35
C ARG A 576 -22.18 15.97 7.87
N ILE A 577 -22.18 16.53 6.66
CA ILE A 577 -23.27 17.39 6.18
C ILE A 577 -24.25 16.66 5.26
N LEU A 578 -23.80 15.61 4.59
CA LEU A 578 -24.56 14.83 3.62
C LEU A 578 -24.10 13.37 3.63
N PRO A 579 -24.38 12.58 4.69
CA PRO A 579 -23.92 11.19 4.82
C PRO A 579 -24.35 10.29 3.64
N SER A 580 -25.47 10.59 2.98
CA SER A 580 -25.93 9.88 1.77
C SER A 580 -24.97 9.98 0.57
N SER A 581 -23.94 10.84 0.65
CA SER A 581 -22.87 10.88 -0.33
C SER A 581 -22.02 9.62 -0.35
N PHE A 582 -22.10 8.82 0.69
CA PHE A 582 -21.42 7.54 0.81
C PHE A 582 -22.40 6.42 1.02
N ARG A 583 -22.08 5.23 0.53
CA ARG A 583 -22.79 4.01 0.89
C ARG A 583 -22.23 3.52 2.21
N ASP A 584 -23.02 3.62 3.26
CA ASP A 584 -22.72 3.02 4.56
C ASP A 584 -22.68 1.49 4.42
N VAL A 585 -21.48 0.92 4.49
CA VAL A 585 -21.29 -0.52 4.38
C VAL A 585 -21.66 -1.16 5.70
N GLN A 586 -22.53 -2.18 5.66
CA GLN A 586 -23.13 -2.73 6.86
C GLN A 586 -22.97 -4.25 6.94
N PRO A 587 -22.86 -4.81 8.16
CA PRO A 587 -22.84 -6.26 8.33
C PRO A 587 -24.15 -6.87 7.82
N GLN A 588 -24.05 -8.03 7.19
CA GLN A 588 -25.20 -8.75 6.69
C GLN A 588 -25.79 -9.69 7.75
N ASN A 589 -27.11 -9.77 7.83
CA ASN A 589 -27.81 -10.68 8.73
C ASN A 589 -28.91 -11.43 7.97
N PRO A 590 -28.84 -12.75 7.81
CA PRO A 590 -27.76 -13.64 8.30
C PRO A 590 -26.42 -13.35 7.61
N THR A 591 -25.33 -13.76 8.25
CA THR A 591 -23.97 -13.68 7.69
C THR A 591 -23.94 -14.22 6.27
N LYS A 592 -23.39 -13.47 5.35
CA LYS A 592 -23.19 -13.92 3.97
C LYS A 592 -22.03 -14.90 3.91
N ALA A 593 -22.28 -15.97 3.17
CA ALA A 593 -21.27 -16.96 2.87
C ALA A 593 -21.44 -17.46 1.45
N LEU A 594 -20.35 -17.96 0.86
CA LEU A 594 -20.35 -18.59 -0.46
C LEU A 594 -19.49 -19.85 -0.44
N VAL A 595 -19.76 -20.76 -1.37
CA VAL A 595 -18.95 -21.97 -1.51
C VAL A 595 -17.92 -21.78 -2.62
N TYR A 596 -16.66 -22.02 -2.27
CA TYR A 596 -15.53 -22.04 -3.18
C TYR A 596 -14.99 -23.46 -3.33
N THR A 597 -14.67 -23.86 -4.57
CA THR A 597 -13.95 -25.10 -4.85
C THR A 597 -12.62 -24.79 -5.50
N SER A 598 -11.53 -25.18 -4.86
CA SER A 598 -10.18 -24.96 -5.36
C SER A 598 -9.93 -25.80 -6.62
N ALA A 599 -9.60 -25.13 -7.71
CA ALA A 599 -9.21 -25.81 -8.95
C ALA A 599 -7.92 -26.64 -8.79
N ARG A 600 -7.06 -26.26 -7.85
CA ARG A 600 -5.77 -26.93 -7.60
C ARG A 600 -5.94 -28.23 -6.82
N SER A 601 -6.75 -28.22 -5.76
CA SER A 601 -6.87 -29.35 -4.83
C SER A 601 -8.19 -30.12 -4.96
N GLY A 602 -9.21 -29.55 -5.60
CA GLY A 602 -10.57 -30.08 -5.61
C GLY A 602 -11.29 -29.98 -4.26
N ASN A 603 -10.68 -29.38 -3.24
CA ASN A 603 -11.31 -29.15 -1.96
C ASN A 603 -12.35 -28.04 -2.04
N SER A 604 -13.46 -28.20 -1.31
CA SER A 604 -14.48 -27.17 -1.19
C SER A 604 -14.47 -26.55 0.20
N TYR A 605 -14.75 -25.27 0.24
CA TYR A 605 -14.74 -24.42 1.43
C TYR A 605 -16.02 -23.60 1.50
N LEU A 606 -16.54 -23.40 2.69
CA LEU A 606 -17.46 -22.32 2.97
C LEU A 606 -16.63 -21.07 3.29
N ILE A 607 -16.76 -20.04 2.48
CA ILE A 607 -16.16 -18.74 2.70
C ILE A 607 -17.18 -17.85 3.37
N SER A 608 -16.95 -17.52 4.62
CA SER A 608 -17.79 -16.61 5.41
C SER A 608 -17.26 -15.19 5.26
N LEU A 609 -18.12 -14.27 4.82
CA LEU A 609 -17.78 -12.87 4.57
C LEU A 609 -17.99 -12.04 5.84
N ASP A 610 -17.30 -10.91 5.95
CA ASP A 610 -17.35 -10.00 7.10
C ASP A 610 -16.94 -10.71 8.41
N GLN A 611 -15.90 -11.53 8.32
CA GLN A 611 -15.38 -12.34 9.43
C GLN A 611 -13.88 -12.03 9.65
N ASP A 612 -13.58 -10.81 10.10
CA ASP A 612 -12.25 -10.44 10.55
C ASP A 612 -11.95 -10.97 11.95
N THR A 613 -10.67 -10.95 12.35
CA THR A 613 -10.22 -11.40 13.67
C THR A 613 -10.72 -10.49 14.79
N THR A 614 -10.44 -9.19 14.71
CA THR A 614 -10.82 -8.20 15.72
C THR A 614 -11.58 -7.01 15.17
N LEU A 615 -11.37 -6.63 13.90
CA LEU A 615 -12.10 -5.55 13.26
C LEU A 615 -13.56 -5.95 13.00
N LYS A 616 -14.45 -4.98 13.03
CA LYS A 616 -15.89 -5.22 12.83
C LYS A 616 -16.47 -4.14 11.93
N THR A 617 -17.18 -4.58 10.90
CA THR A 617 -18.06 -3.70 10.14
C THR A 617 -19.23 -3.27 11.03
N THR A 618 -19.51 -1.98 11.02
CA THR A 618 -20.62 -1.40 11.79
C THR A 618 -21.34 -0.35 10.95
N ARG A 619 -22.46 0.17 11.47
CA ARG A 619 -23.08 1.34 10.86
C ARG A 619 -22.23 2.58 11.09
N GLN A 620 -22.23 3.47 10.09
CA GLN A 620 -21.39 4.66 10.07
C GLN A 620 -19.90 4.28 10.01
N TYR A 621 -19.01 5.12 10.56
CA TYR A 621 -17.57 4.87 10.50
C TYR A 621 -17.17 3.60 11.25
N ASP A 622 -16.42 2.74 10.59
CA ASP A 622 -15.71 1.60 11.19
C ASP A 622 -14.28 1.46 10.63
N ALA A 623 -13.47 0.61 11.28
CA ALA A 623 -12.07 0.42 10.90
C ALA A 623 -11.84 -0.66 9.82
N VAL A 624 -12.89 -1.07 9.09
CA VAL A 624 -12.83 -1.95 7.91
C VAL A 624 -13.11 -1.16 6.64
N THR A 625 -14.11 -0.25 6.70
CA THR A 625 -14.66 0.44 5.52
C THR A 625 -14.61 1.96 5.60
N GLY A 626 -14.10 2.52 6.70
CA GLY A 626 -14.06 3.97 6.90
C GLY A 626 -15.46 4.59 6.92
N ILE A 627 -15.66 5.67 6.17
CA ILE A 627 -16.98 6.31 5.96
C ILE A 627 -17.83 5.58 4.89
N GLY A 628 -17.36 4.42 4.37
CA GLY A 628 -18.03 3.61 3.35
C GLY A 628 -17.58 3.88 1.92
N GLY A 629 -18.33 3.37 0.94
CA GLY A 629 -18.01 3.51 -0.49
C GLY A 629 -18.58 4.79 -1.11
N VAL A 630 -17.95 5.30 -2.17
CA VAL A 630 -18.48 6.44 -2.95
C VAL A 630 -19.85 6.08 -3.54
N SER A 631 -20.86 6.91 -3.28
CA SER A 631 -22.20 6.70 -3.82
C SER A 631 -22.40 7.39 -5.17
N PHE A 632 -23.33 6.85 -5.97
CA PHE A 632 -23.74 7.48 -7.22
C PHE A 632 -24.32 8.90 -7.00
N GLU A 633 -24.97 9.15 -5.87
CA GLU A 633 -25.47 10.47 -5.52
C GLU A 633 -24.36 11.50 -5.40
N LEU A 634 -23.25 11.15 -4.73
CA LEU A 634 -22.09 12.02 -4.66
C LEU A 634 -21.53 12.31 -6.07
N LEU A 635 -21.33 11.29 -6.89
CA LEU A 635 -20.83 11.46 -8.26
C LEU A 635 -21.78 12.32 -9.09
N SER A 636 -23.10 12.14 -8.93
CA SER A 636 -24.13 12.91 -9.64
C SER A 636 -24.20 14.36 -9.18
N LEU A 637 -24.11 14.62 -7.87
CA LEU A 637 -24.09 15.97 -7.29
C LEU A 637 -22.86 16.76 -7.75
N LEU A 638 -21.71 16.12 -7.71
CA LEU A 638 -20.45 16.72 -8.15
C LEU A 638 -20.45 16.96 -9.67
N ALA A 639 -20.99 16.02 -10.46
CA ALA A 639 -21.12 16.17 -11.90
C ALA A 639 -22.11 17.28 -12.29
N ALA A 640 -23.15 17.52 -11.49
CA ALA A 640 -24.12 18.60 -11.71
C ALA A 640 -23.63 20.00 -11.33
N GLY A 641 -22.39 20.12 -10.78
CA GLY A 641 -21.81 21.40 -10.38
C GLY A 641 -22.55 22.11 -9.24
N ARG A 642 -23.31 21.38 -8.46
CA ARG A 642 -23.99 21.89 -7.26
C ARG A 642 -23.03 21.75 -6.07
N HIS A 643 -22.32 22.81 -5.76
CA HIS A 643 -21.46 22.95 -4.59
C HIS A 643 -22.14 23.76 -3.50
#